data_7d166c4fed3450225d243643072f8cac
#
_entry.id   7d166c4fed3450225d243643072f8cac
#
_cell.length_a   1.000
_cell.length_b   1.000
_cell.length_c   1.000
_cell.angle_alpha   90.00
_cell.angle_beta   90.00
_cell.angle_gamma   90.00
#
_symmetry.space_group_name_H-M   'P 1'
#
loop_
_entity.id
_entity.type
_entity.pdbx_description
1 polymer ?
#
loop_
_entity_poly.entity_id
_entity_poly.type
_entity_poly.pdbx_seq_one_letter_code
_entity_poly.pdbx_strand_id
1 'polypeptide(L)'
;MIAVLTGFSFGASSIALFARVGGGIYTKAADVGADLVGKVEAGIPEDHPLNPATIADNVGDNVGDVAGMGADLFESYVGSMIGAMVLGALFIGSATVSADAGAALAFGTDAKFEGLGAVLLPLFLAAVGIIASMIGTMFVSVEEGGNPKSGLTRGELSAAFIMLIGGFFLITHLLPEAWVTTKLVDGETIITGSYTAIGVFYASLLGLACGIGIGLVTENYTGINTGPVTEVSRQSVTGSATNIIAGIGCGMRSTTWPIIFIAIAILGAYHFAGLYGIAIAAVGMLANTGIQLAVDAYGPIADNAGGIAEMSELPKEVRERTDSLDAVGNSTAAIGKGFAIGSAALTALALFAAYMGVAGINTINISNPSVMACLFVGAMLPFLFSALAIDAVGRAAGDMIKEVQRQFKNIPELKAALEKMQANDGKPVEEWSEEDRKVYEAADGKAEYANCVSISTSAAIREMIKPGLLAVLTPVAVAFGFKIVTGDAAIAAQALGGLLAGVTVSGVLLALFQSNAGGAWDNAKKMFEMGDGVEVDGVYHKKGSEAHKAGVVGDTVGDPLKDTSGPSLNILLKLMSVIALVIAPLLVAEGDQKTNGNATAGGANTEEATGKPSANDITANEDSGDGNTTDEANDENNTDDGNGESQPESGGGS
;
A
#
# COMPACT_ATOMS: atom_id res chain seq x y z
N MET A 1 10.99 -15.89 18.90
CA MET A 1 10.95 -15.88 17.43
C MET A 1 10.13 -14.72 16.88
N ILE A 2 8.84 -14.59 17.20
CA ILE A 2 7.95 -13.53 16.67
C ILE A 2 8.48 -12.12 16.96
N ALA A 3 8.94 -11.82 18.18
CA ALA A 3 9.50 -10.51 18.53
C ALA A 3 10.73 -10.12 17.68
N VAL A 4 11.56 -11.10 17.31
CA VAL A 4 12.71 -10.87 16.40
C VAL A 4 12.22 -10.58 14.97
N LEU A 5 11.21 -11.31 14.51
CA LEU A 5 10.61 -11.09 13.18
C LEU A 5 9.91 -9.73 13.09
N THR A 6 9.28 -9.26 14.17
CA THR A 6 8.70 -7.92 14.23
C THR A 6 9.78 -6.84 14.09
N GLY A 7 10.97 -7.04 14.70
CA GLY A 7 12.13 -6.18 14.49
C GLY A 7 12.62 -6.16 13.04
N PHE A 8 12.59 -7.31 12.36
CA PHE A 8 12.87 -7.39 10.92
C PHE A 8 11.86 -6.59 10.09
N SER A 9 10.55 -6.68 10.41
CA SER A 9 9.51 -5.88 9.76
C SER A 9 9.75 -4.37 9.92
N PHE A 10 10.15 -3.95 11.12
CA PHE A 10 10.51 -2.55 11.36
C PHE A 10 11.69 -2.08 10.50
N GLY A 11 12.71 -2.94 10.32
CA GLY A 11 13.83 -2.67 9.41
C GLY A 11 13.38 -2.56 7.96
N ALA A 12 12.52 -3.48 7.49
CA ALA A 12 11.95 -3.46 6.14
C ALA A 12 11.14 -2.17 5.90
N SER A 13 10.29 -1.77 6.85
CA SER A 13 9.51 -0.53 6.77
C SER A 13 10.40 0.73 6.77
N SER A 14 11.48 0.72 7.54
CA SER A 14 12.42 1.84 7.59
C SER A 14 13.17 2.02 6.26
N ILE A 15 13.63 0.93 5.66
CA ILE A 15 14.27 0.95 4.33
C ILE A 15 13.27 1.38 3.26
N ALA A 16 12.03 0.87 3.32
CA ALA A 16 10.98 1.22 2.37
C ALA A 16 10.64 2.72 2.44
N LEU A 17 10.52 3.28 3.66
CA LEU A 17 10.32 4.72 3.84
C LEU A 17 11.43 5.52 3.18
N PHE A 18 12.69 5.15 3.41
CA PHE A 18 13.85 5.81 2.80
C PHE A 18 13.79 5.72 1.27
N ALA A 19 13.66 4.52 0.72
CA ALA A 19 13.70 4.28 -0.71
C ALA A 19 12.51 4.93 -1.44
N ARG A 20 11.29 4.86 -0.87
CA ARG A 20 10.10 5.37 -1.54
C ARG A 20 9.92 6.88 -1.41
N VAL A 21 10.06 7.44 -0.20
CA VAL A 21 9.91 8.89 0.00
C VAL A 21 11.10 9.62 -0.58
N GLY A 22 12.33 9.19 -0.25
CA GLY A 22 13.56 9.79 -0.79
C GLY A 22 13.65 9.61 -2.30
N GLY A 23 13.41 8.40 -2.81
CA GLY A 23 13.40 8.10 -4.25
C GLY A 23 12.35 8.91 -5.00
N GLY A 24 11.12 9.01 -4.49
CA GLY A 24 10.06 9.82 -5.10
C GLY A 24 10.37 11.32 -5.12
N ILE A 25 11.02 11.85 -4.08
CA ILE A 25 11.50 13.25 -4.07
C ILE A 25 12.62 13.43 -5.10
N TYR A 26 13.54 12.46 -5.20
CA TYR A 26 14.65 12.50 -6.14
C TYR A 26 14.13 12.54 -7.59
N THR A 27 13.33 11.53 -7.98
CA THR A 27 12.87 11.39 -9.37
C THR A 27 12.04 12.59 -9.80
N LYS A 28 11.07 13.01 -8.99
CA LYS A 28 10.21 14.14 -9.39
C LYS A 28 10.87 15.51 -9.26
N ALA A 29 11.95 15.65 -8.50
CA ALA A 29 12.77 16.86 -8.54
C ALA A 29 13.57 16.97 -9.85
N ALA A 30 14.08 15.84 -10.35
CA ALA A 30 14.82 15.79 -11.61
C ALA A 30 13.88 15.97 -12.81
N ASP A 31 12.79 15.21 -12.87
CA ASP A 31 11.78 15.22 -13.93
C ASP A 31 11.14 16.62 -14.09
N VAL A 32 10.53 17.17 -13.02
CA VAL A 32 9.95 18.53 -13.06
C VAL A 32 11.00 19.60 -13.41
N GLY A 33 12.25 19.42 -12.92
CA GLY A 33 13.36 20.33 -13.25
C GLY A 33 13.77 20.22 -14.71
N ALA A 34 13.86 19.02 -15.27
CA ALA A 34 14.16 18.76 -16.67
C ALA A 34 13.06 19.29 -17.59
N ASP A 35 11.80 19.02 -17.27
CA ASP A 35 10.64 19.37 -18.07
C ASP A 35 10.38 20.87 -18.10
N LEU A 36 10.37 21.52 -16.93
CA LEU A 36 10.00 22.93 -16.86
C LEU A 36 11.01 23.82 -17.58
N VAL A 37 12.31 23.56 -17.40
CA VAL A 37 13.34 24.36 -18.04
C VAL A 37 13.64 23.88 -19.46
N GLY A 38 13.74 22.57 -19.68
CA GLY A 38 14.04 22.00 -20.98
C GLY A 38 12.90 22.20 -21.98
N LYS A 39 11.73 21.61 -21.68
CA LYS A 39 10.59 21.61 -22.62
C LYS A 39 9.88 22.98 -22.68
N VAL A 40 9.64 23.63 -21.51
CA VAL A 40 8.78 24.84 -21.47
C VAL A 40 9.59 26.11 -21.69
N GLU A 41 10.74 26.29 -21.02
CA GLU A 41 11.53 27.54 -21.15
C GLU A 41 12.47 27.50 -22.35
N ALA A 42 13.23 26.42 -22.55
CA ALA A 42 14.24 26.32 -23.61
C ALA A 42 13.69 25.78 -24.93
N GLY A 43 12.53 25.09 -24.91
CA GLY A 43 11.90 24.51 -26.10
C GLY A 43 12.66 23.32 -26.69
N ILE A 44 13.47 22.62 -25.90
CA ILE A 44 14.22 21.44 -26.34
C ILE A 44 13.35 20.18 -26.15
N PRO A 45 13.51 19.16 -27.02
CA PRO A 45 12.80 17.89 -26.85
C PRO A 45 13.05 17.21 -25.51
N GLU A 46 12.18 16.29 -25.14
CA GLU A 46 12.34 15.39 -24.02
C GLU A 46 13.60 14.54 -24.20
N ASP A 47 14.28 14.22 -23.11
CA ASP A 47 15.52 13.42 -23.07
C ASP A 47 16.69 13.96 -23.91
N HIS A 48 16.62 15.19 -24.35
CA HIS A 48 17.64 15.76 -25.23
C HIS A 48 19.01 15.89 -24.53
N PRO A 49 20.15 15.52 -25.17
CA PRO A 49 21.48 15.54 -24.55
C PRO A 49 21.94 16.92 -24.10
N LEU A 50 21.42 18.01 -24.65
CA LEU A 50 21.72 19.37 -24.14
C LEU A 50 21.05 19.70 -22.81
N ASN A 51 20.06 18.93 -22.36
CA ASN A 51 19.40 19.18 -21.07
C ASN A 51 20.25 18.61 -19.93
N PRO A 52 20.81 19.43 -19.03
CA PRO A 52 21.67 18.96 -17.95
C PRO A 52 20.97 18.03 -16.95
N ALA A 53 19.65 18.06 -16.86
CA ALA A 53 18.88 17.24 -15.92
C ALA A 53 18.51 15.85 -16.43
N THR A 54 18.63 15.57 -17.74
CA THR A 54 18.20 14.28 -18.34
C THR A 54 18.81 13.05 -17.67
N ILE A 55 20.11 13.06 -17.35
CA ILE A 55 20.72 11.92 -16.64
C ILE A 55 20.19 11.80 -15.22
N ALA A 56 19.94 12.91 -14.53
CA ALA A 56 19.36 12.87 -13.20
C ALA A 56 17.93 12.31 -13.22
N ASP A 57 17.18 12.61 -14.26
CA ASP A 57 15.84 12.09 -14.51
C ASP A 57 15.84 10.57 -14.73
N ASN A 58 16.63 10.09 -15.69
CA ASN A 58 16.81 8.64 -15.94
C ASN A 58 17.32 7.87 -14.70
N VAL A 59 18.20 8.46 -13.89
CA VAL A 59 18.61 7.88 -12.60
C VAL A 59 17.44 7.89 -11.62
N GLY A 60 16.62 8.94 -11.64
CA GLY A 60 15.43 9.09 -10.81
C GLY A 60 14.45 7.96 -10.97
N ASP A 61 14.14 7.56 -12.20
CA ASP A 61 13.25 6.44 -12.50
C ASP A 61 13.74 5.13 -11.86
N ASN A 62 15.04 4.87 -11.93
CA ASN A 62 15.62 3.69 -11.28
C ASN A 62 15.55 3.78 -9.75
N VAL A 63 15.75 4.96 -9.16
CA VAL A 63 15.74 5.15 -7.70
C VAL A 63 14.31 5.22 -7.16
N GLY A 64 13.43 5.99 -7.81
CA GLY A 64 12.07 6.24 -7.33
C GLY A 64 11.09 5.16 -7.76
N ASP A 65 11.05 4.87 -9.05
CA ASP A 65 9.99 4.05 -9.62
C ASP A 65 10.34 2.56 -9.72
N VAL A 66 11.62 2.18 -9.81
CA VAL A 66 12.03 0.77 -9.67
C VAL A 66 12.33 0.43 -8.21
N ALA A 67 13.36 1.04 -7.61
CA ALA A 67 13.79 0.68 -6.26
C ALA A 67 12.76 1.09 -5.18
N GLY A 68 12.16 2.27 -5.31
CA GLY A 68 11.13 2.75 -4.36
C GLY A 68 9.86 1.91 -4.39
N MET A 69 9.37 1.51 -5.59
CA MET A 69 8.22 0.62 -5.73
C MET A 69 8.54 -0.80 -5.23
N GLY A 70 9.73 -1.30 -5.56
CA GLY A 70 10.21 -2.58 -5.06
C GLY A 70 10.25 -2.64 -3.55
N ALA A 71 10.74 -1.58 -2.90
CA ALA A 71 10.78 -1.48 -1.45
C ALA A 71 9.39 -1.43 -0.80
N ASP A 72 8.40 -0.75 -1.41
CA ASP A 72 7.01 -0.70 -0.93
C ASP A 72 6.35 -2.08 -0.95
N LEU A 73 6.46 -2.81 -2.07
CA LEU A 73 5.91 -4.16 -2.19
C LEU A 73 6.65 -5.17 -1.29
N PHE A 74 7.98 -5.05 -1.17
CA PHE A 74 8.76 -5.86 -0.24
C PHE A 74 8.30 -5.66 1.21
N GLU A 75 8.13 -4.41 1.64
CA GLU A 75 7.61 -4.09 2.97
C GLU A 75 6.21 -4.68 3.20
N SER A 76 5.30 -4.53 2.22
CA SER A 76 3.95 -5.11 2.29
C SER A 76 4.00 -6.63 2.43
N TYR A 77 4.90 -7.28 1.68
CA TYR A 77 5.08 -8.72 1.71
C TYR A 77 5.59 -9.21 3.07
N VAL A 78 6.64 -8.58 3.59
CA VAL A 78 7.18 -8.87 4.93
C VAL A 78 6.14 -8.60 6.01
N GLY A 79 5.48 -7.43 5.96
CA GLY A 79 4.47 -7.03 6.95
C GLY A 79 3.28 -7.97 6.99
N SER A 80 2.76 -8.41 5.83
CA SER A 80 1.65 -9.36 5.75
C SER A 80 2.02 -10.74 6.29
N MET A 81 3.21 -11.25 5.95
CA MET A 81 3.70 -12.51 6.50
C MET A 81 3.82 -12.45 8.03
N ILE A 82 4.45 -11.41 8.55
CA ILE A 82 4.66 -11.27 10.01
C ILE A 82 3.33 -11.06 10.73
N GLY A 83 2.44 -10.23 10.20
CA GLY A 83 1.08 -10.07 10.73
C GLY A 83 0.33 -11.40 10.79
N ALA A 84 0.38 -12.19 9.72
CA ALA A 84 -0.24 -13.51 9.66
C ALA A 84 0.42 -14.52 10.61
N MET A 85 1.76 -14.49 10.76
CA MET A 85 2.47 -15.34 11.72
C MET A 85 2.12 -15.01 13.17
N VAL A 86 2.01 -13.72 13.52
CA VAL A 86 1.57 -13.28 14.86
C VAL A 86 0.15 -13.75 15.14
N LEU A 87 -0.76 -13.53 14.21
CA LEU A 87 -2.15 -13.99 14.34
C LEU A 87 -2.26 -15.51 14.36
N GLY A 88 -1.45 -16.20 13.58
CA GLY A 88 -1.34 -17.66 13.63
C GLY A 88 -0.90 -18.18 14.99
N ALA A 89 0.05 -17.52 15.63
CA ALA A 89 0.50 -17.87 16.98
C ALA A 89 -0.57 -17.61 18.05
N LEU A 90 -1.29 -16.49 17.96
CA LEU A 90 -2.44 -16.20 18.84
C LEU A 90 -3.57 -17.20 18.65
N PHE A 91 -3.77 -17.64 17.43
CA PHE A 91 -4.77 -18.63 17.04
C PHE A 91 -4.49 -19.99 17.66
N ILE A 92 -3.23 -20.48 17.61
CA ILE A 92 -2.79 -21.72 18.26
C ILE A 92 -3.00 -21.62 19.78
N GLY A 93 -2.64 -20.49 20.38
CA GLY A 93 -2.82 -20.24 21.84
C GLY A 93 -4.27 -20.31 22.30
N SER A 94 -5.22 -19.85 21.48
CA SER A 94 -6.66 -19.93 21.78
C SER A 94 -7.24 -21.34 21.63
N ALA A 95 -6.66 -22.16 20.77
CA ALA A 95 -7.11 -23.54 20.51
C ALA A 95 -6.67 -24.54 21.61
N THR A 96 -5.56 -24.27 22.32
CA THR A 96 -5.04 -25.16 23.37
C THR A 96 -5.88 -25.16 24.67
N VAL A 97 -6.77 -24.20 24.86
CA VAL A 97 -7.61 -24.07 26.08
C VAL A 97 -8.84 -24.98 26.05
N SER A 98 -9.17 -25.63 24.94
CA SER A 98 -10.43 -26.38 24.77
C SER A 98 -10.34 -27.90 24.99
N ALA A 99 -9.32 -28.40 25.72
CA ALA A 99 -9.11 -29.84 25.94
C ALA A 99 -10.30 -30.56 26.60
N ASP A 100 -11.12 -29.85 27.37
CA ASP A 100 -12.25 -30.43 28.11
C ASP A 100 -13.61 -30.40 27.36
N ALA A 101 -13.72 -29.76 26.22
CA ALA A 101 -15.01 -29.54 25.53
C ALA A 101 -15.39 -30.63 24.51
N GLY A 102 -14.73 -31.79 24.47
CA GLY A 102 -15.11 -32.91 23.61
C GLY A 102 -14.97 -32.69 22.11
N ALA A 103 -14.53 -31.52 21.67
CA ALA A 103 -14.14 -31.24 20.31
C ALA A 103 -12.65 -31.55 20.17
N ALA A 104 -12.30 -32.47 19.27
CA ALA A 104 -10.92 -32.81 19.01
C ALA A 104 -10.11 -31.54 18.69
N LEU A 105 -9.14 -31.26 19.52
CA LEU A 105 -8.21 -30.15 19.35
C LEU A 105 -7.41 -30.37 18.10
N ALA A 106 -7.69 -29.57 17.14
CA ALA A 106 -7.08 -29.69 15.83
C ALA A 106 -5.58 -29.38 15.81
N PHE A 107 -5.06 -28.72 16.82
CA PHE A 107 -3.64 -28.43 17.00
C PHE A 107 -2.99 -29.30 18.10
N GLY A 108 -3.57 -30.48 18.40
CA GLY A 108 -3.04 -31.46 19.32
C GLY A 108 -1.79 -32.18 18.80
N THR A 109 -1.31 -33.15 19.58
CA THR A 109 -0.04 -33.88 19.44
C THR A 109 0.24 -34.55 18.08
N ASP A 110 -0.76 -34.65 17.20
CA ASP A 110 -0.61 -35.18 15.84
C ASP A 110 -0.51 -34.09 14.77
N ALA A 111 -0.47 -32.81 15.16
CA ALA A 111 -0.39 -31.72 14.21
C ALA A 111 1.00 -31.65 13.57
N LYS A 112 1.02 -31.54 12.24
CA LYS A 112 2.24 -31.35 11.48
C LYS A 112 3.00 -30.12 11.98
N PHE A 113 4.33 -30.21 12.05
CA PHE A 113 5.20 -29.17 12.61
C PHE A 113 4.85 -28.80 14.07
N GLU A 114 4.48 -29.77 14.92
CA GLU A 114 4.18 -29.55 16.33
C GLU A 114 3.11 -28.45 16.58
N GLY A 115 2.14 -28.35 15.68
CA GLY A 115 1.09 -27.33 15.74
C GLY A 115 1.47 -25.97 15.14
N LEU A 116 2.67 -25.76 14.62
CA LEU A 116 3.11 -24.51 14.04
C LEU A 116 2.62 -24.24 12.61
N GLY A 117 1.74 -25.09 12.06
CA GLY A 117 1.26 -24.97 10.68
C GLY A 117 0.71 -23.57 10.36
N ALA A 118 -0.12 -22.99 11.24
CA ALA A 118 -0.67 -21.67 11.05
C ALA A 118 0.37 -20.52 11.10
N VAL A 119 1.47 -20.72 11.84
CA VAL A 119 2.57 -19.74 11.90
C VAL A 119 3.47 -19.83 10.67
N LEU A 120 3.71 -21.03 10.18
CA LEU A 120 4.62 -21.28 9.06
C LEU A 120 3.95 -21.13 7.69
N LEU A 121 2.63 -21.28 7.61
CA LEU A 121 1.88 -21.20 6.36
C LEU A 121 2.17 -19.93 5.55
N PRO A 122 2.21 -18.70 6.12
CA PRO A 122 2.53 -17.49 5.35
C PRO A 122 3.88 -17.56 4.66
N LEU A 123 4.90 -18.13 5.31
CA LEU A 123 6.24 -18.29 4.74
C LEU A 123 6.25 -19.29 3.58
N PHE A 124 5.54 -20.40 3.70
CA PHE A 124 5.44 -21.38 2.62
C PHE A 124 4.61 -20.87 1.44
N LEU A 125 3.53 -20.12 1.70
CA LEU A 125 2.77 -19.43 0.64
C LEU A 125 3.66 -18.44 -0.11
N ALA A 126 4.47 -17.68 0.63
CA ALA A 126 5.44 -16.77 0.04
C ALA A 126 6.47 -17.49 -0.83
N ALA A 127 7.03 -18.60 -0.35
CA ALA A 127 8.00 -19.40 -1.11
C ALA A 127 7.39 -19.96 -2.41
N VAL A 128 6.16 -20.49 -2.35
CA VAL A 128 5.46 -20.97 -3.56
C VAL A 128 5.15 -19.81 -4.50
N GLY A 129 4.78 -18.64 -3.98
CA GLY A 129 4.53 -17.45 -4.76
C GLY A 129 5.76 -16.96 -5.54
N ILE A 130 6.95 -17.01 -4.92
CA ILE A 130 8.21 -16.68 -5.60
C ILE A 130 8.47 -17.67 -6.74
N ILE A 131 8.32 -18.97 -6.50
CA ILE A 131 8.51 -20.02 -7.52
C ILE A 131 7.47 -19.84 -8.64
N ALA A 132 6.20 -19.58 -8.29
CA ALA A 132 5.14 -19.33 -9.26
C ALA A 132 5.45 -18.10 -10.13
N SER A 133 5.97 -17.02 -9.53
CA SER A 133 6.39 -15.81 -10.26
C SER A 133 7.55 -16.11 -11.22
N MET A 134 8.57 -16.85 -10.77
CA MET A 134 9.69 -17.26 -11.64
C MET A 134 9.22 -18.10 -12.84
N ILE A 135 8.27 -19.02 -12.62
CA ILE A 135 7.68 -19.81 -13.71
C ILE A 135 6.80 -18.91 -14.59
N GLY A 136 6.03 -17.99 -13.99
CA GLY A 136 5.17 -17.04 -14.69
C GLY A 136 5.93 -16.19 -15.70
N THR A 137 7.16 -15.73 -15.37
CA THR A 137 7.99 -14.95 -16.30
C THR A 137 8.34 -15.73 -17.59
N MET A 138 8.37 -17.06 -17.54
CA MET A 138 8.62 -17.89 -18.73
C MET A 138 7.46 -17.87 -19.74
N PHE A 139 6.25 -17.46 -19.31
CA PHE A 139 5.07 -17.30 -20.17
C PHE A 139 4.94 -15.89 -20.73
N VAL A 140 5.79 -14.96 -20.32
CA VAL A 140 5.84 -13.62 -20.91
C VAL A 140 6.52 -13.71 -22.28
N SER A 141 5.71 -13.70 -23.32
CA SER A 141 6.18 -13.70 -24.71
C SER A 141 5.21 -12.95 -25.59
N VAL A 142 5.76 -12.22 -26.58
CA VAL A 142 4.99 -11.46 -27.56
C VAL A 142 5.57 -11.74 -28.93
N GLU A 143 4.71 -12.00 -29.91
CA GLU A 143 5.11 -12.12 -31.30
C GLU A 143 5.44 -10.73 -31.89
N GLU A 144 6.25 -10.67 -32.92
CA GLU A 144 6.60 -9.41 -33.58
C GLU A 144 5.34 -8.69 -34.09
N GLY A 145 5.19 -7.41 -33.69
CA GLY A 145 3.98 -6.62 -33.94
C GLY A 145 2.79 -6.92 -33.01
N GLY A 146 2.94 -7.84 -32.04
CA GLY A 146 1.92 -8.13 -31.03
C GLY A 146 1.87 -7.09 -29.91
N ASN A 147 0.80 -7.15 -29.10
CA ASN A 147 0.63 -6.23 -27.97
C ASN A 147 1.45 -6.71 -26.73
N PRO A 148 2.47 -5.95 -26.27
CA PRO A 148 3.30 -6.32 -25.11
C PRO A 148 2.49 -6.57 -23.85
N LYS A 149 1.42 -5.79 -23.61
CA LYS A 149 0.52 -5.96 -22.47
C LYS A 149 -0.06 -7.37 -22.36
N SER A 150 -0.44 -7.97 -23.49
CA SER A 150 -1.00 -9.32 -23.48
C SER A 150 0.02 -10.38 -23.05
N GLY A 151 1.31 -10.15 -23.32
CA GLY A 151 2.41 -11.00 -22.84
C GLY A 151 2.58 -10.90 -21.32
N LEU A 152 2.61 -9.68 -20.78
CA LEU A 152 2.71 -9.43 -19.34
C LEU A 152 1.53 -10.06 -18.58
N THR A 153 0.29 -9.84 -19.05
CA THR A 153 -0.92 -10.41 -18.43
C THR A 153 -0.91 -11.95 -18.44
N ARG A 154 -0.37 -12.60 -19.50
CA ARG A 154 -0.22 -14.07 -19.51
C ARG A 154 0.72 -14.55 -18.43
N GLY A 155 1.84 -13.85 -18.21
CA GLY A 155 2.77 -14.14 -17.13
C GLY A 155 2.10 -14.05 -15.77
N GLU A 156 1.41 -12.94 -15.48
CA GLU A 156 0.70 -12.71 -14.22
C GLU A 156 -0.38 -13.76 -13.94
N LEU A 157 -1.24 -14.07 -14.93
CA LEU A 157 -2.30 -15.06 -14.78
C LEU A 157 -1.72 -16.47 -14.60
N SER A 158 -0.61 -16.79 -15.28
CA SER A 158 0.07 -18.08 -15.11
C SER A 158 0.63 -18.24 -13.71
N ALA A 159 1.28 -17.21 -13.18
CA ALA A 159 1.77 -17.19 -11.80
C ALA A 159 0.62 -17.31 -10.79
N ALA A 160 -0.46 -16.56 -11.00
CA ALA A 160 -1.66 -16.62 -10.15
C ALA A 160 -2.27 -18.03 -10.13
N PHE A 161 -2.37 -18.68 -11.28
CA PHE A 161 -2.89 -20.04 -11.40
C PHE A 161 -2.01 -21.06 -10.68
N ILE A 162 -0.69 -20.99 -10.86
CA ILE A 162 0.28 -21.87 -10.16
C ILE A 162 0.19 -21.64 -8.65
N MET A 163 0.09 -20.37 -8.22
CA MET A 163 -0.06 -20.01 -6.81
C MET A 163 -1.35 -20.57 -6.21
N LEU A 164 -2.47 -20.53 -6.93
CA LEU A 164 -3.74 -21.10 -6.46
C LEU A 164 -3.62 -22.60 -6.22
N ILE A 165 -3.01 -23.35 -7.14
CA ILE A 165 -2.80 -24.78 -6.99
C ILE A 165 -1.86 -25.07 -5.81
N GLY A 166 -0.69 -24.43 -5.79
CA GLY A 166 0.29 -24.61 -4.72
C GLY A 166 -0.25 -24.19 -3.35
N GLY A 167 -0.97 -23.09 -3.28
CA GLY A 167 -1.63 -22.59 -2.08
C GLY A 167 -2.68 -23.56 -1.54
N PHE A 168 -3.52 -24.13 -2.41
CA PHE A 168 -4.50 -25.15 -2.02
C PHE A 168 -3.83 -26.36 -1.36
N PHE A 169 -2.79 -26.92 -1.98
CA PHE A 169 -2.07 -28.05 -1.41
C PHE A 169 -1.36 -27.71 -0.11
N LEU A 170 -0.74 -26.55 -0.02
CA LEU A 170 -0.06 -26.11 1.21
C LEU A 170 -1.04 -25.92 2.36
N ILE A 171 -2.12 -25.19 2.13
CA ILE A 171 -3.12 -24.88 3.16
C ILE A 171 -3.75 -26.17 3.70
N THR A 172 -4.20 -27.06 2.81
CA THR A 172 -4.83 -28.33 3.20
C THR A 172 -3.84 -29.33 3.83
N HIS A 173 -2.53 -29.15 3.56
CA HIS A 173 -1.52 -30.03 4.15
C HIS A 173 -1.00 -29.53 5.51
N LEU A 174 -0.87 -28.21 5.70
CA LEU A 174 -0.29 -27.60 6.89
C LEU A 174 -1.33 -27.31 7.99
N LEU A 175 -2.59 -27.11 7.61
CA LEU A 175 -3.66 -26.85 8.55
C LEU A 175 -4.53 -28.11 8.76
N PRO A 176 -5.14 -28.26 9.94
CA PRO A 176 -6.15 -29.30 10.18
C PRO A 176 -7.40 -29.07 9.33
N GLU A 177 -8.17 -30.13 9.08
CA GLU A 177 -9.41 -30.02 8.29
C GLU A 177 -10.40 -29.02 8.89
N ALA A 178 -10.56 -29.05 10.22
CA ALA A 178 -11.44 -28.14 10.95
C ALA A 178 -10.92 -27.88 12.37
N TRP A 179 -11.23 -26.73 12.94
CA TRP A 179 -10.92 -26.38 14.33
C TRP A 179 -11.89 -25.32 14.86
N VAL A 180 -11.86 -25.14 16.18
CA VAL A 180 -12.65 -24.12 16.87
C VAL A 180 -11.71 -23.19 17.65
N THR A 181 -12.05 -21.93 17.71
CA THR A 181 -11.42 -20.98 18.62
C THR A 181 -12.31 -20.78 19.83
N THR A 182 -11.71 -20.66 21.00
CA THR A 182 -12.42 -20.51 22.25
C THR A 182 -11.90 -19.34 23.04
N LYS A 183 -12.75 -18.79 23.91
CA LYS A 183 -12.39 -17.74 24.87
C LYS A 183 -12.94 -18.11 26.23
N LEU A 184 -12.14 -17.91 27.27
CA LEU A 184 -12.60 -18.06 28.65
C LEU A 184 -13.32 -16.76 29.07
N VAL A 185 -14.59 -16.86 29.40
CA VAL A 185 -15.42 -15.75 29.91
C VAL A 185 -16.08 -16.22 31.18
N ASP A 186 -15.84 -15.54 32.29
CA ASP A 186 -16.39 -15.85 33.62
C ASP A 186 -16.18 -17.32 34.09
N GLY A 187 -15.06 -17.93 33.65
CA GLY A 187 -14.72 -19.31 33.98
C GLY A 187 -15.34 -20.37 33.04
N GLU A 188 -16.15 -19.96 32.08
CA GLU A 188 -16.70 -20.82 31.04
C GLU A 188 -15.96 -20.68 29.73
N THR A 189 -15.72 -21.80 29.02
CA THR A 189 -15.09 -21.81 27.70
C THR A 189 -16.18 -21.63 26.63
N ILE A 190 -16.19 -20.46 25.99
CA ILE A 190 -17.15 -20.15 24.93
C ILE A 190 -16.46 -20.32 23.56
N ILE A 191 -17.12 -21.03 22.63
CA ILE A 191 -16.67 -21.14 21.24
C ILE A 191 -16.90 -19.80 20.56
N THR A 192 -15.81 -19.18 20.05
CA THR A 192 -15.84 -17.88 19.37
C THR A 192 -15.84 -17.98 17.85
N GLY A 193 -15.47 -19.13 17.31
CA GLY A 193 -15.49 -19.38 15.86
C GLY A 193 -15.21 -20.85 15.53
N SER A 194 -15.73 -21.28 14.38
CA SER A 194 -15.44 -22.59 13.79
C SER A 194 -14.90 -22.37 12.38
N TYR A 195 -13.74 -22.93 12.08
CA TYR A 195 -13.00 -22.66 10.86
C TYR A 195 -12.48 -23.95 10.22
N THR A 196 -12.14 -23.88 8.93
CA THR A 196 -11.64 -25.00 8.15
C THR A 196 -10.42 -24.60 7.31
N ALA A 197 -9.56 -25.56 6.93
CA ALA A 197 -8.47 -25.31 6.00
C ALA A 197 -8.97 -24.78 4.66
N ILE A 198 -10.10 -25.29 4.16
CA ILE A 198 -10.76 -24.79 2.95
C ILE A 198 -11.21 -23.33 3.11
N GLY A 199 -11.69 -22.95 4.30
CA GLY A 199 -12.03 -21.56 4.60
C GLY A 199 -10.82 -20.62 4.49
N VAL A 200 -9.66 -21.05 4.99
CA VAL A 200 -8.38 -20.30 4.83
C VAL A 200 -7.98 -20.16 3.36
N PHE A 201 -8.19 -21.22 2.56
CA PHE A 201 -7.98 -21.14 1.12
C PHE A 201 -8.91 -20.12 0.45
N TYR A 202 -10.20 -20.11 0.81
CA TYR A 202 -11.12 -19.09 0.29
C TYR A 202 -10.74 -17.67 0.72
N ALA A 203 -10.21 -17.48 1.93
CA ALA A 203 -9.68 -16.19 2.35
C ALA A 203 -8.49 -15.75 1.48
N SER A 204 -7.54 -16.65 1.19
CA SER A 204 -6.43 -16.39 0.27
C SER A 204 -6.91 -16.04 -1.15
N LEU A 205 -7.89 -16.79 -1.65
CA LEU A 205 -8.50 -16.54 -2.98
C LEU A 205 -9.18 -15.17 -3.05
N LEU A 206 -9.88 -14.75 -1.98
CA LEU A 206 -10.49 -13.42 -1.92
C LEU A 206 -9.45 -12.30 -1.95
N GLY A 207 -8.30 -12.48 -1.29
CA GLY A 207 -7.20 -11.53 -1.37
C GLY A 207 -6.65 -11.40 -2.80
N LEU A 208 -6.39 -12.51 -3.46
CA LEU A 208 -5.94 -12.53 -4.85
C LEU A 208 -6.96 -11.89 -5.80
N ALA A 209 -8.24 -12.25 -5.66
CA ALA A 209 -9.33 -11.67 -6.46
C ALA A 209 -9.50 -10.16 -6.23
N CYS A 210 -9.32 -9.71 -4.99
CA CYS A 210 -9.32 -8.28 -4.64
C CYS A 210 -8.20 -7.54 -5.37
N GLY A 211 -6.98 -8.10 -5.39
CA GLY A 211 -5.83 -7.52 -6.09
C GLY A 211 -6.06 -7.38 -7.59
N ILE A 212 -6.53 -8.44 -8.23
CA ILE A 212 -6.89 -8.42 -9.67
C ILE A 212 -8.01 -7.40 -9.94
N GLY A 213 -9.04 -7.36 -9.10
CA GLY A 213 -10.16 -6.42 -9.23
C GLY A 213 -9.71 -4.96 -9.13
N ILE A 214 -8.83 -4.65 -8.17
CA ILE A 214 -8.27 -3.31 -8.01
C ILE A 214 -7.42 -2.94 -9.24
N GLY A 215 -6.60 -3.85 -9.74
CA GLY A 215 -5.80 -3.65 -10.95
C GLY A 215 -6.67 -3.28 -12.15
N LEU A 216 -7.74 -4.04 -12.41
CA LEU A 216 -8.67 -3.79 -13.52
C LEU A 216 -9.38 -2.42 -13.39
N VAL A 217 -9.77 -2.04 -12.19
CA VAL A 217 -10.38 -0.72 -11.95
C VAL A 217 -9.36 0.39 -12.17
N THR A 218 -8.16 0.24 -11.64
CA THR A 218 -7.08 1.22 -11.83
C THR A 218 -6.79 1.40 -13.32
N GLU A 219 -6.67 0.30 -14.07
CA GLU A 219 -6.52 0.36 -15.53
C GLU A 219 -7.64 1.13 -16.23
N ASN A 220 -8.89 0.91 -15.83
CA ASN A 220 -10.02 1.63 -16.40
C ASN A 220 -9.96 3.15 -16.17
N TYR A 221 -9.40 3.58 -15.01
CA TYR A 221 -9.32 4.99 -14.66
C TYR A 221 -8.03 5.69 -15.10
N THR A 222 -6.98 4.93 -15.42
CA THR A 222 -5.67 5.47 -15.78
C THR A 222 -5.18 5.06 -17.17
N GLY A 223 -5.78 4.04 -17.80
CA GLY A 223 -5.31 3.49 -19.08
C GLY A 223 -5.57 4.43 -20.27
N ILE A 224 -4.65 4.44 -21.22
CA ILE A 224 -4.77 5.20 -22.48
C ILE A 224 -6.04 4.78 -23.24
N ASN A 225 -6.75 5.75 -23.82
CA ASN A 225 -8.01 5.56 -24.56
C ASN A 225 -9.18 5.02 -23.74
N THR A 226 -9.08 4.98 -22.40
CA THR A 226 -10.25 4.69 -21.56
C THR A 226 -11.16 5.91 -21.46
N GLY A 227 -12.45 5.68 -21.15
CA GLY A 227 -13.43 6.76 -21.04
C GLY A 227 -13.02 7.87 -20.05
N PRO A 228 -12.60 7.54 -18.80
CA PRO A 228 -12.17 8.55 -17.84
C PRO A 228 -10.96 9.38 -18.30
N VAL A 229 -9.94 8.76 -18.90
CA VAL A 229 -8.74 9.46 -19.38
C VAL A 229 -9.07 10.31 -20.61
N THR A 230 -9.88 9.79 -21.54
CA THR A 230 -10.36 10.55 -22.70
C THR A 230 -11.13 11.80 -22.26
N GLU A 231 -11.91 11.72 -21.17
CA GLU A 231 -12.61 12.91 -20.65
C GLU A 231 -11.63 13.94 -20.09
N VAL A 232 -10.56 13.52 -19.35
CA VAL A 232 -9.50 14.43 -18.90
C VAL A 232 -8.83 15.10 -20.09
N SER A 233 -8.52 14.35 -21.16
CA SER A 233 -7.95 14.91 -22.40
C SER A 233 -8.89 15.92 -23.06
N ARG A 234 -10.19 15.67 -23.14
CA ARG A 234 -11.18 16.62 -23.67
C ARG A 234 -11.22 17.92 -22.89
N GLN A 235 -11.16 17.83 -21.56
CA GLN A 235 -11.15 19.02 -20.70
C GLN A 235 -9.88 19.87 -20.87
N SER A 236 -8.78 19.29 -21.35
CA SER A 236 -7.56 20.00 -21.72
C SER A 236 -7.77 20.99 -22.86
N VAL A 237 -8.70 20.74 -23.77
CA VAL A 237 -9.03 21.66 -24.88
C VAL A 237 -9.61 22.97 -24.36
N THR A 238 -10.34 22.94 -23.23
CA THR A 238 -10.88 24.15 -22.60
C THR A 238 -9.79 24.92 -21.83
N GLY A 239 -8.75 24.22 -21.34
CA GLY A 239 -7.60 24.82 -20.66
C GLY A 239 -7.10 24.06 -19.45
N SER A 240 -6.01 24.53 -18.85
CA SER A 240 -5.34 23.85 -17.73
C SER A 240 -6.23 23.73 -16.49
N ALA A 241 -7.06 24.73 -16.19
CA ALA A 241 -7.93 24.70 -15.00
C ALA A 241 -8.97 23.57 -15.10
N THR A 242 -9.62 23.42 -16.26
CA THR A 242 -10.61 22.35 -16.49
C THR A 242 -9.97 20.97 -16.53
N ASN A 243 -8.75 20.87 -17.07
CA ASN A 243 -7.96 19.63 -17.02
C ASN A 243 -7.67 19.22 -15.56
N ILE A 244 -7.20 20.15 -14.71
CA ILE A 244 -6.92 19.89 -13.29
C ILE A 244 -8.20 19.42 -12.57
N ILE A 245 -9.33 20.11 -12.76
CA ILE A 245 -10.61 19.74 -12.15
C ILE A 245 -11.05 18.34 -12.59
N ALA A 246 -10.89 18.03 -13.89
CA ALA A 246 -11.28 16.73 -14.45
C ALA A 246 -10.47 15.58 -13.85
N GLY A 247 -9.14 15.75 -13.72
CA GLY A 247 -8.27 14.74 -13.14
C GLY A 247 -8.50 14.52 -11.64
N ILE A 248 -8.73 15.59 -10.87
CA ILE A 248 -9.16 15.47 -9.46
C ILE A 248 -10.47 14.68 -9.37
N GLY A 249 -11.46 15.02 -10.18
CA GLY A 249 -12.74 14.29 -10.22
C GLY A 249 -12.59 12.83 -10.65
N CYS A 250 -11.71 12.55 -11.61
CA CYS A 250 -11.37 11.20 -12.04
C CYS A 250 -10.76 10.39 -10.89
N GLY A 251 -9.74 10.91 -10.23
CA GLY A 251 -9.08 10.27 -9.10
C GLY A 251 -10.03 10.03 -7.92
N MET A 252 -10.90 10.99 -7.58
CA MET A 252 -11.90 10.78 -6.52
C MET A 252 -12.88 9.64 -6.86
N ARG A 253 -13.39 9.58 -8.09
CA ARG A 253 -14.30 8.51 -8.52
C ARG A 253 -13.61 7.15 -8.54
N SER A 254 -12.33 7.10 -8.86
CA SER A 254 -11.57 5.85 -8.97
C SER A 254 -11.42 5.11 -7.63
N THR A 255 -11.60 5.78 -6.48
CA THR A 255 -11.50 5.14 -5.15
C THR A 255 -12.67 4.20 -4.86
N THR A 256 -13.81 4.36 -5.51
CA THR A 256 -15.08 3.70 -5.15
C THR A 256 -14.99 2.18 -5.20
N TRP A 257 -14.64 1.63 -6.36
CA TRP A 257 -14.62 0.17 -6.52
C TRP A 257 -13.49 -0.51 -5.76
N PRO A 258 -12.25 0.03 -5.72
CA PRO A 258 -11.19 -0.54 -4.89
C PRO A 258 -11.59 -0.66 -3.41
N ILE A 259 -12.23 0.35 -2.84
CA ILE A 259 -12.70 0.29 -1.43
C ILE A 259 -13.79 -0.76 -1.25
N ILE A 260 -14.71 -0.89 -2.21
CA ILE A 260 -15.73 -1.95 -2.17
C ILE A 260 -15.08 -3.34 -2.22
N PHE A 261 -14.11 -3.55 -3.09
CA PHE A 261 -13.40 -4.84 -3.17
C PHE A 261 -12.61 -5.15 -1.89
N ILE A 262 -11.94 -4.16 -1.31
CA ILE A 262 -11.25 -4.31 -0.02
C ILE A 262 -12.28 -4.67 1.07
N ALA A 263 -13.42 -4.01 1.13
CA ALA A 263 -14.47 -4.31 2.11
C ALA A 263 -15.03 -5.73 1.94
N ILE A 264 -15.27 -6.17 0.72
CA ILE A 264 -15.70 -7.55 0.42
C ILE A 264 -14.62 -8.56 0.84
N ALA A 265 -13.35 -8.28 0.53
CA ALA A 265 -12.25 -9.15 0.92
C ALA A 265 -12.10 -9.25 2.45
N ILE A 266 -12.24 -8.15 3.17
CA ILE A 266 -12.21 -8.13 4.64
C ILE A 266 -13.35 -8.96 5.23
N LEU A 267 -14.59 -8.69 4.82
CA LEU A 267 -15.77 -9.37 5.36
C LEU A 267 -15.77 -10.86 5.01
N GLY A 268 -15.43 -11.19 3.77
CA GLY A 268 -15.37 -12.58 3.33
C GLY A 268 -14.24 -13.36 3.99
N ALA A 269 -13.04 -12.81 4.05
CA ALA A 269 -11.89 -13.44 4.69
C ALA A 269 -12.13 -13.62 6.21
N TYR A 270 -12.74 -12.64 6.86
CA TYR A 270 -13.15 -12.76 8.25
C TYR A 270 -14.19 -13.86 8.47
N HIS A 271 -15.20 -13.94 7.59
CA HIS A 271 -16.21 -14.99 7.65
C HIS A 271 -15.61 -16.40 7.55
N PHE A 272 -14.61 -16.59 6.67
CA PHE A 272 -14.02 -17.90 6.41
C PHE A 272 -12.98 -18.32 7.43
N ALA A 273 -12.19 -17.37 7.99
CA ALA A 273 -11.07 -17.73 8.87
C ALA A 273 -10.76 -16.65 9.95
N GLY A 274 -11.73 -15.80 10.32
CA GLY A 274 -11.57 -14.77 11.33
C GLY A 274 -10.47 -13.75 10.99
N LEU A 275 -9.86 -13.15 12.01
CA LEU A 275 -8.75 -12.20 11.83
C LEU A 275 -7.55 -12.81 11.11
N TYR A 276 -7.28 -14.10 11.35
CA TYR A 276 -6.24 -14.84 10.63
C TYR A 276 -6.54 -14.90 9.13
N GLY A 277 -7.82 -15.06 8.75
CA GLY A 277 -8.26 -15.05 7.36
C GLY A 277 -7.94 -13.73 6.65
N ILE A 278 -8.14 -12.59 7.31
CA ILE A 278 -7.78 -11.28 6.75
C ILE A 278 -6.28 -11.20 6.46
N ALA A 279 -5.46 -11.67 7.38
CA ALA A 279 -4.01 -11.68 7.18
C ALA A 279 -3.57 -12.63 6.06
N ILE A 280 -4.20 -13.79 5.96
CA ILE A 280 -3.94 -14.74 4.85
C ILE A 280 -4.47 -14.18 3.52
N ALA A 281 -5.53 -13.39 3.50
CA ALA A 281 -5.96 -12.68 2.29
C ALA A 281 -4.89 -11.67 1.83
N ALA A 282 -4.27 -10.93 2.77
CA ALA A 282 -3.14 -10.05 2.45
C ALA A 282 -1.95 -10.83 1.87
N VAL A 283 -1.58 -11.96 2.48
CA VAL A 283 -0.51 -12.84 1.97
C VAL A 283 -0.88 -13.43 0.60
N GLY A 284 -2.12 -13.87 0.41
CA GLY A 284 -2.61 -14.41 -0.86
C GLY A 284 -2.59 -13.38 -2.00
N MET A 285 -2.98 -12.13 -1.70
CA MET A 285 -2.85 -11.01 -2.64
C MET A 285 -1.39 -10.78 -3.04
N LEU A 286 -0.49 -10.76 -2.07
CA LEU A 286 0.94 -10.49 -2.27
C LEU A 286 1.76 -11.69 -2.74
N ALA A 287 1.18 -12.88 -2.81
CA ALA A 287 1.93 -14.09 -3.18
C ALA A 287 2.56 -13.99 -4.58
N ASN A 288 1.94 -13.24 -5.50
CA ASN A 288 2.45 -12.99 -6.85
C ASN A 288 3.37 -11.76 -6.95
N THR A 289 3.83 -11.20 -5.83
CA THR A 289 4.65 -9.97 -5.81
C THR A 289 5.87 -10.05 -6.71
N GLY A 290 6.49 -11.24 -6.89
CA GLY A 290 7.66 -11.39 -7.74
C GLY A 290 7.40 -11.01 -9.21
N ILE A 291 6.33 -11.53 -9.82
CA ILE A 291 5.98 -11.16 -11.19
C ILE A 291 5.38 -9.76 -11.26
N GLN A 292 4.63 -9.35 -10.25
CA GLN A 292 4.08 -8.00 -10.17
C GLN A 292 5.19 -6.94 -10.17
N LEU A 293 6.26 -7.15 -9.39
CA LEU A 293 7.44 -6.30 -9.40
C LEU A 293 8.14 -6.24 -10.77
N ALA A 294 8.23 -7.38 -11.45
CA ALA A 294 8.82 -7.43 -12.78
C ALA A 294 8.00 -6.61 -13.79
N VAL A 295 6.67 -6.68 -13.70
CA VAL A 295 5.75 -5.90 -14.55
C VAL A 295 5.79 -4.41 -14.20
N ASP A 296 5.91 -4.07 -12.92
CA ASP A 296 6.01 -2.67 -12.47
C ASP A 296 7.35 -2.03 -12.90
N ALA A 297 8.46 -2.74 -12.75
CA ALA A 297 9.79 -2.26 -13.14
C ALA A 297 9.96 -2.14 -14.68
N TYR A 298 9.13 -2.83 -15.45
CA TYR A 298 9.15 -2.78 -16.90
C TYR A 298 8.93 -1.35 -17.42
N GLY A 299 7.97 -0.59 -16.84
CA GLY A 299 7.65 0.76 -17.27
C GLY A 299 8.85 1.70 -17.21
N PRO A 300 9.42 1.98 -16.03
CA PRO A 300 10.60 2.85 -15.90
C PRO A 300 11.81 2.38 -16.71
N ILE A 301 11.99 1.07 -16.90
CA ILE A 301 13.08 0.55 -17.73
C ILE A 301 12.83 0.86 -19.21
N ALA A 302 11.58 0.77 -19.69
CA ALA A 302 11.23 1.10 -21.06
C ALA A 302 11.36 2.60 -21.34
N ASP A 303 10.96 3.45 -20.40
CA ASP A 303 11.14 4.90 -20.44
C ASP A 303 12.61 5.28 -20.53
N ASN A 304 13.44 4.78 -19.61
CA ASN A 304 14.89 4.96 -19.65
C ASN A 304 15.55 4.46 -20.95
N ALA A 305 15.02 3.38 -21.54
CA ALA A 305 15.52 2.91 -22.85
C ALA A 305 15.21 3.93 -23.94
N GLY A 306 14.08 4.62 -23.86
CA GLY A 306 13.72 5.74 -24.73
C GLY A 306 14.66 6.94 -24.53
N GLY A 307 14.91 7.33 -23.29
CA GLY A 307 15.84 8.39 -22.95
C GLY A 307 17.27 8.12 -23.43
N ILE A 308 17.77 6.88 -23.26
CA ILE A 308 19.08 6.47 -23.77
C ILE A 308 19.11 6.52 -25.31
N ALA A 309 18.04 6.09 -26.00
CA ALA A 309 17.97 6.14 -27.45
C ALA A 309 18.03 7.59 -27.97
N GLU A 310 17.32 8.51 -27.30
CA GLU A 310 17.35 9.95 -27.64
C GLU A 310 18.72 10.57 -27.36
N MET A 311 19.27 10.38 -26.14
CA MET A 311 20.58 10.91 -25.77
C MET A 311 21.73 10.39 -26.66
N SER A 312 21.57 9.19 -27.21
CA SER A 312 22.55 8.56 -28.09
C SER A 312 22.31 8.86 -29.58
N GLU A 313 21.32 9.72 -29.88
CA GLU A 313 20.93 10.11 -31.24
C GLU A 313 20.73 8.88 -32.16
N LEU A 314 20.08 7.83 -31.64
CA LEU A 314 19.79 6.62 -32.39
C LEU A 314 18.71 6.87 -33.47
N PRO A 315 18.65 6.02 -34.54
CA PRO A 315 17.62 6.14 -35.56
C PRO A 315 16.19 6.21 -34.97
N LYS A 316 15.32 6.99 -35.61
CA LYS A 316 13.93 7.22 -35.15
C LYS A 316 13.14 5.94 -34.93
N GLU A 317 13.39 4.88 -35.70
CA GLU A 317 12.74 3.58 -35.55
C GLU A 317 13.04 2.92 -34.19
N VAL A 318 14.19 3.25 -33.57
CA VAL A 318 14.53 2.76 -32.21
C VAL A 318 13.67 3.48 -31.19
N ARG A 319 13.56 4.81 -31.29
CA ARG A 319 12.72 5.61 -30.40
C ARG A 319 11.23 5.22 -30.52
N GLU A 320 10.73 5.03 -31.73
CA GLU A 320 9.35 4.59 -31.94
C GLU A 320 9.04 3.23 -31.26
N ARG A 321 10.00 2.32 -31.22
CA ARG A 321 9.87 1.04 -30.52
C ARG A 321 9.88 1.21 -29.00
N THR A 322 10.79 2.01 -28.47
CA THR A 322 10.88 2.27 -27.02
C THR A 322 9.65 3.03 -26.53
N ASP A 323 9.16 4.03 -27.27
CA ASP A 323 7.94 4.76 -26.93
C ASP A 323 6.71 3.85 -26.93
N SER A 324 6.63 2.89 -27.86
CA SER A 324 5.56 1.88 -27.86
C SER A 324 5.60 0.97 -26.64
N LEU A 325 6.80 0.63 -26.15
CA LEU A 325 6.99 -0.15 -24.93
C LEU A 325 6.68 0.69 -23.68
N ASP A 326 7.12 1.95 -23.64
CA ASP A 326 6.86 2.87 -22.54
C ASP A 326 5.34 3.13 -22.36
N ALA A 327 4.61 3.31 -23.44
CA ALA A 327 3.14 3.48 -23.38
C ALA A 327 2.41 2.32 -22.69
N VAL A 328 2.93 1.09 -22.82
CA VAL A 328 2.43 -0.07 -22.06
C VAL A 328 2.92 -0.02 -20.63
N GLY A 329 4.18 0.39 -20.41
CA GLY A 329 4.81 0.51 -19.10
C GLY A 329 4.05 1.44 -18.16
N ASN A 330 3.61 2.60 -18.62
CA ASN A 330 2.82 3.54 -17.82
C ASN A 330 1.48 2.95 -17.35
N SER A 331 0.82 2.19 -18.21
CA SER A 331 -0.42 1.51 -17.85
C SER A 331 -0.19 0.42 -16.80
N THR A 332 0.88 -0.38 -16.92
CA THR A 332 1.21 -1.43 -15.96
C THR A 332 1.70 -0.87 -14.63
N ALA A 333 2.50 0.20 -14.63
CA ALA A 333 2.93 0.89 -13.42
C ALA A 333 1.76 1.46 -12.62
N ALA A 334 0.73 2.01 -13.30
CA ALA A 334 -0.49 2.47 -12.62
C ALA A 334 -1.26 1.30 -11.96
N ILE A 335 -1.37 0.15 -12.66
CA ILE A 335 -1.99 -1.07 -12.11
C ILE A 335 -1.24 -1.54 -10.87
N GLY A 336 0.10 -1.60 -10.93
CA GLY A 336 0.96 -1.98 -9.82
C GLY A 336 0.81 -1.06 -8.60
N LYS A 337 0.70 0.25 -8.80
CA LYS A 337 0.42 1.21 -7.72
C LYS A 337 -0.94 0.94 -7.06
N GLY A 338 -1.99 0.69 -7.84
CA GLY A 338 -3.31 0.30 -7.31
C GLY A 338 -3.26 -0.99 -6.48
N PHE A 339 -2.56 -2.00 -6.98
CA PHE A 339 -2.31 -3.26 -6.28
C PHE A 339 -1.53 -3.04 -4.98
N ALA A 340 -0.46 -2.23 -5.00
CA ALA A 340 0.34 -1.89 -3.83
C ALA A 340 -0.51 -1.22 -2.73
N ILE A 341 -1.43 -0.32 -3.09
CA ILE A 341 -2.32 0.35 -2.14
C ILE A 341 -3.31 -0.64 -1.52
N GLY A 342 -3.95 -1.49 -2.34
CA GLY A 342 -4.87 -2.51 -1.85
C GLY A 342 -4.21 -3.51 -0.92
N SER A 343 -3.00 -3.98 -1.27
CA SER A 343 -2.23 -4.88 -0.43
C SER A 343 -1.75 -4.21 0.86
N ALA A 344 -1.37 -2.92 0.82
CA ALA A 344 -1.03 -2.14 2.00
C ALA A 344 -2.22 -1.99 2.96
N ALA A 345 -3.44 -1.81 2.44
CA ALA A 345 -4.65 -1.74 3.24
C ALA A 345 -4.90 -3.05 4.03
N LEU A 346 -4.84 -4.20 3.34
CA LEU A 346 -5.00 -5.51 4.00
C LEU A 346 -3.86 -5.82 4.96
N THR A 347 -2.61 -5.47 4.60
CA THR A 347 -1.43 -5.65 5.47
C THR A 347 -1.53 -4.79 6.73
N ALA A 348 -1.90 -3.51 6.59
CA ALA A 348 -2.09 -2.61 7.73
C ALA A 348 -3.17 -3.15 8.68
N LEU A 349 -4.26 -3.70 8.14
CA LEU A 349 -5.31 -4.31 8.95
C LEU A 349 -4.84 -5.60 9.64
N ALA A 350 -4.04 -6.43 8.97
CA ALA A 350 -3.43 -7.61 9.57
C ALA A 350 -2.49 -7.25 10.73
N LEU A 351 -1.62 -6.24 10.54
CA LEU A 351 -0.74 -5.72 11.57
C LEU A 351 -1.51 -5.06 12.71
N PHE A 352 -2.61 -4.37 12.41
CA PHE A 352 -3.50 -3.78 13.39
C PHE A 352 -4.17 -4.85 14.25
N ALA A 353 -4.68 -5.93 13.64
CA ALA A 353 -5.24 -7.08 14.36
C ALA A 353 -4.17 -7.77 15.23
N ALA A 354 -2.95 -7.93 14.71
CA ALA A 354 -1.80 -8.44 15.47
C ALA A 354 -1.46 -7.53 16.66
N TYR A 355 -1.47 -6.21 16.44
CA TYR A 355 -1.29 -5.22 17.51
C TYR A 355 -2.33 -5.37 18.63
N MET A 356 -3.62 -5.46 18.27
CA MET A 356 -4.70 -5.66 19.25
C MET A 356 -4.48 -6.92 20.08
N GLY A 357 -4.12 -8.03 19.42
CA GLY A 357 -3.85 -9.30 20.09
C GLY A 357 -2.67 -9.23 21.06
N VAL A 358 -1.55 -8.59 20.66
CA VAL A 358 -0.36 -8.43 21.49
C VAL A 358 -0.60 -7.44 22.64
N ALA A 359 -1.35 -6.36 22.40
CA ALA A 359 -1.72 -5.37 23.43
C ALA A 359 -2.82 -5.86 24.39
N GLY A 360 -3.41 -7.05 24.14
CA GLY A 360 -4.47 -7.60 24.99
C GLY A 360 -5.82 -6.87 24.89
N ILE A 361 -6.04 -6.08 23.83
CA ILE A 361 -7.30 -5.34 23.61
C ILE A 361 -8.21 -6.09 22.64
N ASN A 362 -9.45 -6.32 23.06
CA ASN A 362 -10.42 -7.08 22.25
C ASN A 362 -11.26 -6.18 21.34
N THR A 363 -11.45 -4.93 21.71
CA THR A 363 -12.32 -3.97 21.00
C THR A 363 -11.72 -2.57 21.07
N ILE A 364 -11.97 -1.78 20.04
CA ILE A 364 -11.66 -0.35 20.02
C ILE A 364 -13.01 0.38 19.99
N ASN A 365 -13.34 0.98 21.12
CA ASN A 365 -14.62 1.66 21.27
C ASN A 365 -14.52 3.10 20.80
N ILE A 366 -15.08 3.38 19.64
CA ILE A 366 -15.10 4.73 19.04
C ILE A 366 -15.91 5.74 19.85
N SER A 367 -16.79 5.30 20.76
CA SER A 367 -17.50 6.20 21.68
C SER A 367 -16.60 6.74 22.79
N ASN A 368 -15.42 6.13 23.01
CA ASN A 368 -14.44 6.65 23.96
C ASN A 368 -13.79 7.93 23.40
N PRO A 369 -13.85 9.07 24.13
CA PRO A 369 -13.28 10.33 23.66
C PRO A 369 -11.80 10.26 23.28
N SER A 370 -10.99 9.47 24.01
CA SER A 370 -9.57 9.30 23.70
C SER A 370 -9.35 8.60 22.37
N VAL A 371 -10.16 7.56 22.08
CA VAL A 371 -10.13 6.82 20.81
C VAL A 371 -10.58 7.73 19.66
N MET A 372 -11.70 8.45 19.83
CA MET A 372 -12.24 9.34 18.83
C MET A 372 -11.27 10.49 18.51
N ALA A 373 -10.67 11.12 19.52
CA ALA A 373 -9.69 12.16 19.31
C ALA A 373 -8.47 11.67 18.51
N CYS A 374 -7.95 10.48 18.87
CA CYS A 374 -6.83 9.86 18.16
C CYS A 374 -7.20 9.40 16.76
N LEU A 375 -8.45 8.99 16.52
CA LEU A 375 -8.95 8.66 15.18
C LEU A 375 -8.92 9.90 14.26
N PHE A 376 -9.37 11.06 14.74
CA PHE A 376 -9.28 12.31 13.97
C PHE A 376 -7.82 12.70 13.70
N VAL A 377 -6.95 12.61 14.70
CA VAL A 377 -5.52 12.86 14.51
C VAL A 377 -4.94 11.89 13.48
N GLY A 378 -5.25 10.60 13.60
CA GLY A 378 -4.83 9.58 12.64
C GLY A 378 -5.33 9.89 11.22
N ALA A 379 -6.60 10.28 11.06
CA ALA A 379 -7.15 10.63 9.74
C ALA A 379 -6.51 11.89 9.12
N MET A 380 -6.03 12.83 9.92
CA MET A 380 -5.32 14.03 9.47
C MET A 380 -3.89 13.71 8.97
N LEU A 381 -3.21 12.73 9.57
CA LEU A 381 -1.79 12.46 9.29
C LEU A 381 -1.47 12.20 7.81
N PRO A 382 -2.24 11.41 7.03
CA PRO A 382 -1.98 11.23 5.61
C PRO A 382 -1.99 12.53 4.81
N PHE A 383 -2.87 13.46 5.14
CA PHE A 383 -2.90 14.79 4.49
C PHE A 383 -1.66 15.61 4.84
N LEU A 384 -1.27 15.65 6.12
CA LEU A 384 -0.06 16.37 6.54
C LEU A 384 1.20 15.75 5.93
N PHE A 385 1.29 14.41 5.90
CA PHE A 385 2.40 13.69 5.29
C PHE A 385 2.48 13.99 3.78
N SER A 386 1.35 13.94 3.07
CA SER A 386 1.26 14.29 1.65
C SER A 386 1.70 15.74 1.38
N ALA A 387 1.24 16.68 2.19
CA ALA A 387 1.66 18.07 2.07
C ALA A 387 3.18 18.22 2.23
N LEU A 388 3.76 17.58 3.24
CA LEU A 388 5.22 17.60 3.46
C LEU A 388 5.99 16.98 2.29
N ALA A 389 5.48 15.88 1.70
CA ALA A 389 6.11 15.22 0.55
C ALA A 389 6.02 16.08 -0.73
N ILE A 390 4.85 16.65 -1.03
CA ILE A 390 4.64 17.52 -2.19
C ILE A 390 5.49 18.80 -2.08
N ASP A 391 5.51 19.45 -0.91
CA ASP A 391 6.35 20.61 -0.64
C ASP A 391 7.85 20.28 -0.79
N ALA A 392 8.25 19.07 -0.42
CA ALA A 392 9.63 18.60 -0.56
C ALA A 392 10.03 18.48 -2.04
N VAL A 393 9.16 17.88 -2.87
CA VAL A 393 9.35 17.81 -4.33
C VAL A 393 9.45 19.22 -4.91
N GLY A 394 8.55 20.13 -4.56
CA GLY A 394 8.56 21.51 -5.07
C GLY A 394 9.85 22.27 -4.73
N ARG A 395 10.39 22.09 -3.50
CA ARG A 395 11.68 22.71 -3.12
C ARG A 395 12.86 22.10 -3.87
N ALA A 396 12.89 20.78 -3.99
CA ALA A 396 13.96 20.07 -4.68
C ALA A 396 13.97 20.37 -6.19
N ALA A 397 12.78 20.41 -6.83
CA ALA A 397 12.61 20.83 -8.22
C ALA A 397 13.07 22.29 -8.43
N GLY A 398 12.75 23.19 -7.49
CA GLY A 398 13.21 24.57 -7.54
C GLY A 398 14.74 24.74 -7.49
N ASP A 399 15.44 23.84 -6.77
CA ASP A 399 16.92 23.83 -6.75
C ASP A 399 17.47 23.27 -8.09
N MET A 400 16.83 22.25 -8.67
CA MET A 400 17.17 21.70 -9.99
C MET A 400 16.97 22.72 -11.11
N ILE A 401 15.82 23.40 -11.13
CA ILE A 401 15.51 24.46 -12.11
C ILE A 401 16.60 25.53 -12.13
N LYS A 402 17.03 26.01 -10.95
CA LYS A 402 18.10 27.02 -10.85
C LYS A 402 19.41 26.51 -11.44
N GLU A 403 19.74 25.25 -11.22
CA GLU A 403 20.97 24.67 -11.75
C GLU A 403 20.92 24.52 -13.28
N VAL A 404 19.83 24.03 -13.83
CA VAL A 404 19.66 23.91 -15.29
C VAL A 404 19.72 25.31 -15.95
N GLN A 405 19.01 26.29 -15.40
CA GLN A 405 19.06 27.68 -15.85
C GLN A 405 20.49 28.27 -15.73
N ARG A 406 21.21 27.96 -14.64
CA ARG A 406 22.61 28.37 -14.47
C ARG A 406 23.47 27.84 -15.60
N GLN A 407 23.34 26.56 -15.93
CA GLN A 407 24.15 25.93 -16.96
C GLN A 407 23.84 26.51 -18.34
N PHE A 408 22.57 26.64 -18.72
CA PHE A 408 22.17 27.26 -19.99
C PHE A 408 22.63 28.71 -20.13
N LYS A 409 22.73 29.43 -19.04
CA LYS A 409 23.19 30.85 -19.05
C LYS A 409 24.71 30.99 -19.06
N ASN A 410 25.41 30.13 -18.31
CA ASN A 410 26.81 30.33 -17.98
C ASN A 410 27.78 29.45 -18.77
N ILE A 411 27.34 28.34 -19.39
CA ILE A 411 28.14 27.49 -20.25
C ILE A 411 28.00 28.02 -21.69
N PRO A 412 29.07 28.62 -22.26
CA PRO A 412 28.95 29.32 -23.55
C PRO A 412 28.50 28.40 -24.70
N GLU A 413 28.99 27.16 -24.71
CA GLU A 413 28.66 26.17 -25.73
C GLU A 413 27.19 25.76 -25.68
N LEU A 414 26.65 25.49 -24.49
CA LEU A 414 25.22 25.14 -24.32
C LEU A 414 24.34 26.32 -24.74
N LYS A 415 24.68 27.53 -24.32
CA LYS A 415 23.95 28.73 -24.71
C LYS A 415 23.92 28.93 -26.23
N ALA A 416 25.08 28.81 -26.88
CA ALA A 416 25.19 28.95 -28.32
C ALA A 416 24.39 27.88 -29.08
N ALA A 417 24.43 26.64 -28.61
CA ALA A 417 23.64 25.53 -29.19
C ALA A 417 22.14 25.77 -29.08
N LEU A 418 21.65 26.23 -27.91
CA LEU A 418 20.23 26.58 -27.73
C LEU A 418 19.77 27.71 -28.67
N GLU A 419 20.58 28.76 -28.84
CA GLU A 419 20.28 29.84 -29.78
C GLU A 419 20.16 29.31 -31.22
N LYS A 420 20.99 28.32 -31.60
CA LYS A 420 20.92 27.67 -32.92
C LYS A 420 19.71 26.75 -33.07
N MET A 421 19.37 26.01 -32.02
CA MET A 421 18.15 25.18 -32.00
C MET A 421 16.90 26.05 -32.19
N GLN A 422 16.79 27.15 -31.45
CA GLN A 422 15.67 28.08 -31.57
C GLN A 422 15.60 28.76 -32.96
N ALA A 423 16.75 29.07 -33.57
CA ALA A 423 16.82 29.63 -34.91
C ALA A 423 16.41 28.65 -36.02
N ASN A 424 16.61 27.34 -35.79
CA ASN A 424 16.28 26.27 -36.71
C ASN A 424 15.05 25.46 -36.28
N ASP A 425 14.18 26.03 -35.44
CA ASP A 425 13.01 25.35 -34.88
C ASP A 425 12.22 24.59 -35.94
N GLY A 426 11.90 23.31 -35.63
CA GLY A 426 11.19 22.38 -36.50
C GLY A 426 12.00 21.76 -37.64
N LYS A 427 13.30 22.04 -37.76
CA LYS A 427 14.16 21.42 -38.77
C LYS A 427 15.05 20.34 -38.17
N PRO A 428 15.14 19.14 -38.78
CA PRO A 428 16.13 18.13 -38.39
C PRO A 428 17.56 18.70 -38.45
N VAL A 429 18.43 18.25 -37.53
CA VAL A 429 19.84 18.73 -37.46
C VAL A 429 20.60 18.47 -38.76
N GLU A 430 20.26 17.43 -39.51
CA GLU A 430 20.82 17.10 -40.82
C GLU A 430 20.56 18.17 -41.87
N GLU A 431 19.49 18.94 -41.74
CA GLU A 431 19.10 20.04 -42.65
C GLU A 431 19.70 21.41 -42.26
N TRP A 432 20.41 21.49 -41.13
CA TRP A 432 21.01 22.74 -40.66
C TRP A 432 22.23 23.11 -41.50
N SER A 433 22.63 24.39 -41.44
CA SER A 433 23.89 24.84 -42.01
C SER A 433 25.06 24.13 -41.34
N GLU A 434 26.16 23.92 -42.06
CA GLU A 434 27.40 23.32 -41.52
C GLU A 434 27.95 24.11 -40.33
N GLU A 435 27.76 25.42 -40.33
CA GLU A 435 28.18 26.32 -39.24
C GLU A 435 27.30 26.12 -37.98
N ASP A 436 25.99 26.03 -38.15
CA ASP A 436 25.06 25.79 -37.01
C ASP A 436 25.27 24.41 -36.43
N ARG A 437 25.48 23.39 -37.26
CA ARG A 437 25.78 22.04 -36.84
C ARG A 437 27.07 21.95 -36.01
N LYS A 438 28.14 22.64 -36.42
CA LYS A 438 29.38 22.69 -35.65
C LYS A 438 29.21 23.34 -34.28
N VAL A 439 28.37 24.36 -34.19
CA VAL A 439 28.04 25.00 -32.89
C VAL A 439 27.26 24.04 -32.00
N TYR A 440 26.33 23.30 -32.56
CA TYR A 440 25.56 22.30 -31.85
C TYR A 440 26.43 21.13 -31.34
N GLU A 441 27.27 20.54 -32.23
CA GLU A 441 28.19 19.46 -31.90
C GLU A 441 29.26 19.88 -30.86
N ALA A 442 29.64 21.17 -30.79
CA ALA A 442 30.56 21.67 -29.79
C ALA A 442 29.98 21.70 -28.36
N ALA A 443 28.70 21.63 -28.23
CA ALA A 443 27.98 21.58 -26.94
C ALA A 443 27.85 20.15 -26.38
N ASP A 444 28.13 19.13 -27.21
CA ASP A 444 28.10 17.74 -26.76
C ASP A 444 29.01 17.50 -25.59
N GLY A 445 28.53 16.82 -24.54
CA GLY A 445 29.25 16.52 -23.31
C GLY A 445 29.64 17.74 -22.46
N LYS A 446 29.10 18.94 -22.72
CA LYS A 446 29.35 20.14 -21.92
C LYS A 446 28.41 20.35 -20.76
N ALA A 447 27.28 19.67 -20.76
CA ALA A 447 26.35 19.70 -19.63
C ALA A 447 26.98 19.06 -18.38
N GLU A 448 26.84 19.73 -17.25
CA GLU A 448 27.35 19.27 -15.94
C GLU A 448 26.31 18.34 -15.28
N TYR A 449 26.05 17.18 -15.89
CA TYR A 449 25.03 16.20 -15.44
C TYR A 449 25.23 15.77 -13.97
N ALA A 450 26.51 15.56 -13.55
CA ALA A 450 26.83 15.13 -12.20
C ALA A 450 26.31 16.12 -11.12
N ASN A 451 26.27 17.42 -11.44
CA ASN A 451 25.73 18.43 -10.52
C ASN A 451 24.24 18.23 -10.30
N CYS A 452 23.48 17.96 -11.34
CA CYS A 452 22.03 17.70 -11.26
C CYS A 452 21.75 16.44 -10.42
N VAL A 453 22.47 15.35 -10.65
CA VAL A 453 22.40 14.12 -9.84
C VAL A 453 22.70 14.39 -8.37
N SER A 454 23.77 15.19 -8.08
CA SER A 454 24.15 15.55 -6.71
C SER A 454 23.10 16.40 -6.01
N ILE A 455 22.46 17.33 -6.71
CA ILE A 455 21.38 18.19 -6.19
C ILE A 455 20.17 17.35 -5.82
N SER A 456 19.68 16.48 -6.73
CA SER A 456 18.54 15.59 -6.45
C SER A 456 18.83 14.67 -5.27
N THR A 457 20.02 14.05 -5.21
CA THR A 457 20.44 13.18 -4.10
C THR A 457 20.41 13.93 -2.77
N SER A 458 21.06 15.10 -2.72
CA SER A 458 21.16 15.89 -1.48
C SER A 458 19.79 16.41 -1.02
N ALA A 459 18.94 16.82 -1.96
CA ALA A 459 17.58 17.26 -1.67
C ALA A 459 16.72 16.11 -1.15
N ALA A 460 16.77 14.95 -1.79
CA ALA A 460 16.03 13.76 -1.37
C ALA A 460 16.34 13.37 0.08
N ILE A 461 17.64 13.26 0.42
CA ILE A 461 18.08 12.91 1.77
C ILE A 461 17.64 13.94 2.81
N ARG A 462 17.73 15.23 2.51
CA ARG A 462 17.36 16.31 3.43
C ARG A 462 15.85 16.39 3.64
N GLU A 463 15.09 16.32 2.57
CA GLU A 463 13.66 16.58 2.60
C GLU A 463 12.82 15.41 3.16
N MET A 464 13.31 14.17 3.03
CA MET A 464 12.62 13.00 3.58
C MET A 464 12.63 12.92 5.13
N ILE A 465 13.48 13.69 5.81
CA ILE A 465 13.61 13.62 7.28
C ILE A 465 12.29 13.99 7.97
N LYS A 466 11.61 15.05 7.52
CA LYS A 466 10.38 15.51 8.18
C LYS A 466 9.23 14.52 8.07
N PRO A 467 8.88 14.01 6.88
CA PRO A 467 7.87 12.96 6.72
C PRO A 467 8.23 11.69 7.52
N GLY A 468 9.52 11.30 7.50
CA GLY A 468 10.00 10.14 8.24
C GLY A 468 9.83 10.27 9.76
N LEU A 469 10.20 11.42 10.32
CA LEU A 469 10.00 11.67 11.76
C LEU A 469 8.52 11.69 12.14
N LEU A 470 7.65 12.25 11.30
CA LEU A 470 6.21 12.22 11.52
C LEU A 470 5.69 10.78 11.65
N ALA A 471 6.08 9.92 10.72
CA ALA A 471 5.65 8.52 10.69
C ALA A 471 6.12 7.73 11.93
N VAL A 472 7.36 7.96 12.38
CA VAL A 472 7.96 7.21 13.50
C VAL A 472 7.52 7.75 14.86
N LEU A 473 7.54 9.07 15.04
CA LEU A 473 7.34 9.66 16.37
C LEU A 473 5.86 9.71 16.79
N THR A 474 4.93 9.80 15.85
CA THR A 474 3.51 9.97 16.18
C THR A 474 2.92 8.79 16.96
N PRO A 475 3.06 7.50 16.54
CA PRO A 475 2.52 6.39 17.31
C PRO A 475 3.17 6.26 18.68
N VAL A 476 4.46 6.57 18.79
CA VAL A 476 5.20 6.58 20.08
C VAL A 476 4.66 7.69 20.99
N ALA A 477 4.50 8.90 20.46
CA ALA A 477 4.00 10.05 21.23
C ALA A 477 2.56 9.83 21.72
N VAL A 478 1.69 9.25 20.90
CA VAL A 478 0.31 8.91 21.30
C VAL A 478 0.32 7.85 22.40
N ALA A 479 1.02 6.74 22.19
CA ALA A 479 1.05 5.63 23.14
C ALA A 479 1.57 6.08 24.52
N PHE A 480 2.75 6.67 24.57
CA PHE A 480 3.36 7.08 25.83
C PHE A 480 2.74 8.35 26.40
N GLY A 481 2.27 9.28 25.56
CA GLY A 481 1.55 10.47 25.99
C GLY A 481 0.28 10.12 26.77
N PHE A 482 -0.56 9.24 26.21
CA PHE A 482 -1.76 8.77 26.91
C PHE A 482 -1.41 7.95 28.17
N LYS A 483 -0.42 7.05 28.11
CA LYS A 483 0.03 6.28 29.27
C LYS A 483 0.48 7.18 30.43
N ILE A 484 1.21 8.26 30.13
CA ILE A 484 1.69 9.22 31.16
C ILE A 484 0.53 10.06 31.72
N VAL A 485 -0.37 10.55 30.85
CA VAL A 485 -1.47 11.44 31.25
C VAL A 485 -2.56 10.71 32.01
N THR A 486 -2.93 9.51 31.57
CA THR A 486 -4.02 8.74 32.16
C THR A 486 -3.56 7.78 33.26
N GLY A 487 -2.29 7.39 33.27
CA GLY A 487 -1.78 6.32 34.12
C GLY A 487 -2.29 4.92 33.75
N ASP A 488 -3.06 4.79 32.65
CA ASP A 488 -3.72 3.57 32.22
C ASP A 488 -3.18 3.10 30.86
N ALA A 489 -2.58 1.92 30.86
CA ALA A 489 -2.01 1.31 29.65
C ALA A 489 -3.10 0.86 28.68
N ALA A 490 -4.27 0.43 29.16
CA ALA A 490 -5.36 0.01 28.29
C ALA A 490 -6.00 1.19 27.53
N ILE A 491 -6.13 2.34 28.17
CA ILE A 491 -6.58 3.58 27.52
C ILE A 491 -5.56 4.00 26.45
N ALA A 492 -4.26 3.95 26.77
CA ALA A 492 -3.20 4.27 25.81
C ALA A 492 -3.22 3.33 24.60
N ALA A 493 -3.40 2.02 24.82
CA ALA A 493 -3.52 1.04 23.75
C ALA A 493 -4.76 1.28 22.87
N GLN A 494 -5.92 1.57 23.45
CA GLN A 494 -7.13 1.88 22.69
C GLN A 494 -6.98 3.20 21.89
N ALA A 495 -6.37 4.24 22.48
CA ALA A 495 -6.11 5.51 21.82
C ALA A 495 -5.19 5.34 20.60
N LEU A 496 -4.11 4.54 20.76
CA LEU A 496 -3.23 4.19 19.64
C LEU A 496 -3.99 3.40 18.56
N GLY A 497 -4.90 2.50 18.95
CA GLY A 497 -5.78 1.81 18.02
C GLY A 497 -6.68 2.77 17.22
N GLY A 498 -7.21 3.80 17.87
CA GLY A 498 -7.96 4.87 17.20
C GLY A 498 -7.12 5.61 16.16
N LEU A 499 -5.87 5.95 16.50
CA LEU A 499 -4.91 6.56 15.57
C LEU A 499 -4.68 5.68 14.33
N LEU A 500 -4.40 4.39 14.53
CA LEU A 500 -4.16 3.44 13.43
C LEU A 500 -5.39 3.27 12.54
N ALA A 501 -6.59 3.23 13.11
CA ALA A 501 -7.82 3.16 12.33
C ALA A 501 -8.00 4.41 11.46
N GLY A 502 -7.78 5.60 12.03
CA GLY A 502 -7.88 6.87 11.31
C GLY A 502 -6.89 6.97 10.16
N VAL A 503 -5.61 6.69 10.43
CA VAL A 503 -4.56 6.76 9.42
C VAL A 503 -4.80 5.75 8.29
N THR A 504 -5.25 4.54 8.60
CA THR A 504 -5.50 3.49 7.61
C THR A 504 -6.62 3.90 6.65
N VAL A 505 -7.79 4.29 7.15
CA VAL A 505 -8.93 4.65 6.30
C VAL A 505 -8.62 5.86 5.43
N SER A 506 -8.13 6.94 6.04
CA SER A 506 -7.81 8.18 5.32
C SER A 506 -6.66 7.99 4.34
N GLY A 507 -5.60 7.25 4.73
CA GLY A 507 -4.42 7.03 3.91
C GLY A 507 -4.69 6.17 2.68
N VAL A 508 -5.49 5.10 2.80
CA VAL A 508 -5.87 4.26 1.65
C VAL A 508 -6.68 5.06 0.63
N LEU A 509 -7.68 5.83 1.09
CA LEU A 509 -8.48 6.67 0.21
C LEU A 509 -7.65 7.73 -0.50
N LEU A 510 -6.78 8.41 0.24
CA LEU A 510 -5.93 9.47 -0.31
C LEU A 510 -4.87 8.91 -1.27
N ALA A 511 -4.28 7.74 -0.98
CA ALA A 511 -3.32 7.07 -1.84
C ALA A 511 -3.95 6.66 -3.19
N LEU A 512 -5.14 6.03 -3.16
CA LEU A 512 -5.89 5.67 -4.37
C LEU A 512 -6.23 6.91 -5.20
N PHE A 513 -6.74 7.95 -4.55
CA PHE A 513 -7.06 9.21 -5.21
C PHE A 513 -5.83 9.79 -5.91
N GLN A 514 -4.72 9.98 -5.19
CA GLN A 514 -3.52 10.62 -5.71
C GLN A 514 -2.88 9.82 -6.86
N SER A 515 -2.71 8.50 -6.67
CA SER A 515 -2.08 7.64 -7.68
C SER A 515 -2.90 7.59 -8.97
N ASN A 516 -4.22 7.47 -8.86
CA ASN A 516 -5.09 7.36 -10.03
C ASN A 516 -5.33 8.71 -10.72
N ALA A 517 -5.40 9.82 -9.96
CA ALA A 517 -5.49 11.15 -10.56
C ALA A 517 -4.25 11.47 -11.38
N GLY A 518 -3.04 11.22 -10.81
CA GLY A 518 -1.78 11.46 -11.48
C GLY A 518 -1.62 10.58 -12.74
N GLY A 519 -1.94 9.27 -12.63
CA GLY A 519 -1.90 8.38 -13.79
C GLY A 519 -2.89 8.76 -14.90
N ALA A 520 -4.05 9.33 -14.54
CA ALA A 520 -5.01 9.80 -15.53
C ALA A 520 -4.52 11.05 -16.29
N TRP A 521 -3.86 12.00 -15.60
CA TRP A 521 -3.27 13.18 -16.24
C TRP A 521 -2.11 12.82 -17.16
N ASP A 522 -1.20 11.96 -16.71
CA ASP A 522 -0.06 11.51 -17.50
C ASP A 522 -0.53 10.85 -18.82
N ASN A 523 -1.41 9.89 -18.75
CA ASN A 523 -1.93 9.23 -19.93
C ASN A 523 -2.82 10.15 -20.78
N ALA A 524 -3.48 11.14 -20.20
CA ALA A 524 -4.20 12.17 -20.95
C ALA A 524 -3.23 13.06 -21.75
N LYS A 525 -2.04 13.41 -21.21
CA LYS A 525 -0.97 14.10 -21.95
C LYS A 525 -0.46 13.24 -23.11
N LYS A 526 -0.12 11.95 -22.83
CA LYS A 526 0.39 11.02 -23.83
C LYS A 526 -0.58 10.79 -25.01
N MET A 527 -1.90 10.88 -24.79
CA MET A 527 -2.87 10.81 -25.88
C MET A 527 -2.70 11.93 -26.92
N PHE A 528 -2.21 13.12 -26.56
CA PHE A 528 -1.89 14.18 -27.52
C PHE A 528 -0.57 13.94 -28.27
N GLU A 529 0.32 13.16 -27.69
CA GLU A 529 1.65 12.87 -28.24
C GLU A 529 1.65 11.67 -29.20
N MET A 530 0.65 10.81 -29.10
CA MET A 530 0.53 9.59 -29.91
C MET A 530 -0.28 9.83 -31.19
N GLY A 531 0.23 9.32 -32.32
CA GLY A 531 -0.51 9.24 -33.60
C GLY A 531 -1.06 10.59 -34.08
N ASP A 532 -2.38 10.62 -34.32
CA ASP A 532 -3.08 11.84 -34.77
C ASP A 532 -3.53 12.76 -33.61
N GLY A 533 -3.21 12.39 -32.36
CA GLY A 533 -3.62 13.15 -31.19
C GLY A 533 -5.07 12.86 -30.77
N VAL A 534 -5.69 13.83 -30.08
CA VAL A 534 -7.04 13.72 -29.54
C VAL A 534 -8.02 14.50 -30.39
N GLU A 535 -9.08 13.84 -30.87
CA GLU A 535 -10.17 14.50 -31.60
C GLU A 535 -11.23 15.03 -30.62
N VAL A 536 -11.51 16.32 -30.68
CA VAL A 536 -12.61 16.96 -29.97
C VAL A 536 -13.39 17.83 -30.94
N ASP A 537 -14.69 17.63 -31.04
CA ASP A 537 -15.60 18.38 -31.89
C ASP A 537 -15.15 18.45 -33.38
N GLY A 538 -14.54 17.38 -33.91
CA GLY A 538 -14.04 17.29 -35.27
C GLY A 538 -12.69 17.99 -35.51
N VAL A 539 -12.01 18.44 -34.45
CA VAL A 539 -10.68 19.06 -34.49
C VAL A 539 -9.68 18.13 -33.80
N TYR A 540 -8.57 17.83 -34.49
CA TYR A 540 -7.48 17.04 -33.94
C TYR A 540 -6.48 17.94 -33.23
N HIS A 541 -6.23 17.65 -31.95
CA HIS A 541 -5.25 18.32 -31.09
C HIS A 541 -4.04 17.40 -30.92
N LYS A 542 -2.89 17.83 -31.43
CA LYS A 542 -1.64 17.07 -31.43
C LYS A 542 -0.62 17.65 -30.45
N LYS A 543 0.53 16.99 -30.35
CA LYS A 543 1.72 17.49 -29.64
C LYS A 543 2.01 18.95 -30.05
N GLY A 544 2.26 19.80 -29.07
CA GLY A 544 2.51 21.24 -29.24
C GLY A 544 1.25 22.12 -29.30
N SER A 545 0.02 21.56 -29.38
CA SER A 545 -1.21 22.33 -29.30
C SER A 545 -1.44 22.94 -27.91
N GLU A 546 -2.32 23.95 -27.79
CA GLU A 546 -2.71 24.53 -26.49
C GLU A 546 -3.36 23.49 -25.56
N ALA A 547 -4.09 22.51 -26.12
CA ALA A 547 -4.64 21.38 -25.37
C ALA A 547 -3.55 20.47 -24.82
N HIS A 548 -2.51 20.19 -25.62
CA HIS A 548 -1.34 19.44 -25.15
C HIS A 548 -0.62 20.17 -24.00
N LYS A 549 -0.40 21.48 -24.13
CA LYS A 549 0.21 22.28 -23.05
C LYS A 549 -0.62 22.26 -21.77
N ALA A 550 -1.95 22.28 -21.88
CA ALA A 550 -2.83 22.10 -20.74
C ALA A 550 -2.72 20.70 -20.12
N GLY A 551 -2.56 19.67 -20.96
CA GLY A 551 -2.26 18.30 -20.53
C GLY A 551 -0.94 18.20 -19.76
N VAL A 552 0.13 18.84 -20.25
CA VAL A 552 1.42 18.90 -19.56
C VAL A 552 1.30 19.56 -18.17
N VAL A 553 0.53 20.65 -18.04
CA VAL A 553 0.26 21.27 -16.73
C VAL A 553 -0.43 20.29 -15.78
N GLY A 554 -1.42 19.53 -16.28
CA GLY A 554 -2.09 18.51 -15.45
C GLY A 554 -1.16 17.41 -15.00
N ASP A 555 -0.30 16.92 -15.88
CA ASP A 555 0.71 15.90 -15.59
C ASP A 555 1.72 16.41 -14.54
N THR A 556 2.26 17.61 -14.70
CA THR A 556 3.15 18.25 -13.71
C THR A 556 2.52 18.36 -12.31
N VAL A 557 1.20 18.59 -12.22
CA VAL A 557 0.45 18.56 -10.95
C VAL A 557 0.29 17.12 -10.45
N GLY A 558 0.11 16.17 -11.37
CA GLY A 558 -0.11 14.76 -11.08
C GLY A 558 1.13 14.01 -10.61
N ASP A 559 2.31 14.36 -11.13
CA ASP A 559 3.57 13.67 -10.87
C ASP A 559 3.92 13.56 -9.38
N PRO A 560 3.95 14.64 -8.58
CA PRO A 560 4.17 14.53 -7.15
C PRO A 560 3.12 13.68 -6.44
N LEU A 561 1.90 13.60 -6.96
CA LEU A 561 0.82 12.80 -6.39
C LEU A 561 0.99 11.32 -6.69
N LYS A 562 1.25 10.94 -7.98
CA LYS A 562 1.32 9.53 -8.41
C LYS A 562 2.62 8.84 -8.02
N ASP A 563 3.75 9.57 -8.01
CA ASP A 563 5.08 8.97 -7.90
C ASP A 563 5.76 9.22 -6.56
N THR A 564 5.33 10.25 -5.80
CA THR A 564 5.91 10.55 -4.48
C THR A 564 4.89 10.38 -3.36
N SER A 565 3.88 11.23 -3.29
CA SER A 565 2.98 11.33 -2.14
C SER A 565 2.06 10.11 -2.01
N GLY A 566 1.34 9.73 -3.08
CA GLY A 566 0.40 8.61 -3.05
C GLY A 566 1.03 7.30 -2.60
N PRO A 567 2.08 6.80 -3.28
CA PRO A 567 2.74 5.57 -2.88
C PRO A 567 3.44 5.64 -1.51
N SER A 568 3.93 6.82 -1.09
CA SER A 568 4.54 6.98 0.23
C SER A 568 3.55 6.82 1.38
N LEU A 569 2.26 7.05 1.14
CA LEU A 569 1.20 6.78 2.12
C LEU A 569 1.10 5.29 2.45
N ASN A 570 1.36 4.39 1.51
CA ASN A 570 1.37 2.95 1.79
C ASN A 570 2.36 2.59 2.89
N ILE A 571 3.52 3.23 2.85
CA ILE A 571 4.56 3.01 3.86
C ILE A 571 4.19 3.64 5.19
N LEU A 572 3.63 4.84 5.18
CA LEU A 572 3.11 5.49 6.38
C LEU A 572 2.17 4.57 7.16
N LEU A 573 1.19 3.95 6.48
CA LEU A 573 0.20 3.06 7.08
C LEU A 573 0.84 1.86 7.77
N LYS A 574 1.74 1.19 7.07
CA LYS A 574 2.41 -0.03 7.52
C LYS A 574 3.43 0.26 8.61
N LEU A 575 4.28 1.27 8.44
CA LEU A 575 5.31 1.66 9.41
C LEU A 575 4.69 2.03 10.76
N MET A 576 3.61 2.83 10.77
CA MET A 576 2.91 3.18 12.01
C MET A 576 2.30 1.95 12.68
N SER A 577 1.76 1.01 11.91
CA SER A 577 1.21 -0.25 12.43
C SER A 577 2.29 -1.18 12.98
N VAL A 578 3.47 -1.24 12.33
CA VAL A 578 4.62 -2.01 12.80
C VAL A 578 5.18 -1.41 14.09
N ILE A 579 5.31 -0.07 14.17
CA ILE A 579 5.76 0.61 15.40
C ILE A 579 4.77 0.32 16.55
N ALA A 580 3.47 0.41 16.28
CA ALA A 580 2.46 0.07 17.28
C ALA A 580 2.61 -1.39 17.75
N LEU A 581 2.85 -2.34 16.85
CA LEU A 581 3.09 -3.74 17.19
C LEU A 581 4.37 -3.93 18.03
N VAL A 582 5.45 -3.20 17.71
CA VAL A 582 6.71 -3.25 18.45
C VAL A 582 6.54 -2.73 19.89
N ILE A 583 5.77 -1.65 20.07
CA ILE A 583 5.55 -1.06 21.40
C ILE A 583 4.39 -1.68 22.17
N ALA A 584 3.56 -2.51 21.52
CA ALA A 584 2.39 -3.16 22.14
C ALA A 584 2.69 -3.86 23.47
N PRO A 585 3.78 -4.65 23.63
CA PRO A 585 4.10 -5.29 24.89
C PRO A 585 4.31 -4.31 26.06
N LEU A 586 4.70 -3.05 25.76
CA LEU A 586 4.88 -2.01 26.78
C LEU A 586 3.56 -1.36 27.22
N LEU A 587 2.47 -1.66 26.51
CA LEU A 587 1.12 -1.18 26.79
C LEU A 587 0.23 -2.24 27.44
N VAL A 588 0.76 -3.43 27.76
CA VAL A 588 0.03 -4.46 28.51
C VAL A 588 -0.01 -4.06 29.98
N ALA A 589 -1.18 -4.17 30.63
CA ALA A 589 -1.33 -3.86 32.04
C ALA A 589 -0.53 -4.84 32.92
N GLU A 590 0.11 -4.35 33.97
CA GLU A 590 0.97 -5.17 34.86
C GLU A 590 0.26 -6.36 35.53
N GLY A 591 -1.10 -6.35 35.57
CA GLY A 591 -1.92 -7.45 36.10
C GLY A 591 -1.98 -8.66 35.15
N ASP A 592 -1.94 -8.45 33.85
CA ASP A 592 -2.05 -9.51 32.83
C ASP A 592 -0.71 -10.16 32.47
N GLN A 593 0.41 -9.57 32.86
CA GLN A 593 1.73 -10.16 32.63
C GLN A 593 1.95 -11.48 33.42
N LYS A 594 1.26 -11.68 34.53
CA LYS A 594 1.39 -12.91 35.34
C LYS A 594 0.67 -14.11 34.71
N THR A 595 -0.35 -13.90 33.91
CA THR A 595 -1.06 -14.96 33.21
C THR A 595 -0.39 -15.34 31.89
N ASN A 596 0.22 -14.40 31.17
CA ASN A 596 0.94 -14.68 29.93
C ASN A 596 2.38 -15.20 30.12
N GLY A 597 3.02 -14.92 31.26
CA GLY A 597 4.37 -15.42 31.58
C GLY A 597 4.43 -16.93 31.87
N ASN A 598 3.31 -17.55 32.24
CA ASN A 598 3.25 -19.01 32.45
C ASN A 598 3.02 -19.82 31.18
N ALA A 599 2.61 -19.20 30.07
CA ALA A 599 2.44 -19.90 28.79
C ALA A 599 3.76 -20.06 27.99
N THR A 600 4.84 -19.35 28.37
CA THR A 600 6.13 -19.41 27.67
C THR A 600 7.25 -20.15 28.43
N ALA A 601 6.98 -20.67 29.64
CA ALA A 601 7.97 -21.36 30.50
C ALA A 601 7.60 -22.82 30.83
N GLY A 602 6.89 -23.50 29.97
CA GLY A 602 6.60 -24.95 30.08
C GLY A 602 7.64 -25.80 29.35
N GLY A 603 8.87 -25.81 29.82
CA GLY A 603 9.95 -26.66 29.31
C GLY A 603 10.88 -27.07 30.43
N ALA A 604 10.75 -28.33 30.87
CA ALA A 604 11.71 -29.15 31.61
C ALA A 604 12.10 -28.70 33.03
N ASN A 605 11.49 -29.31 34.02
CA ASN A 605 12.20 -29.80 35.20
C ASN A 605 11.51 -31.06 35.71
N THR A 606 12.08 -32.20 35.40
CA THR A 606 11.92 -33.47 36.11
C THR A 606 12.74 -33.37 37.40
N GLU A 607 12.08 -33.30 38.54
CA GLU A 607 12.68 -33.70 39.81
C GLU A 607 11.73 -34.65 40.52
N GLU A 608 12.27 -35.86 40.75
CA GLU A 608 11.75 -36.91 41.62
C GLU A 608 11.56 -36.37 43.05
N ALA A 609 10.39 -36.56 43.62
CA ALA A 609 10.21 -36.54 45.05
C ALA A 609 9.35 -37.71 45.49
N THR A 610 10.03 -38.73 45.95
CA THR A 610 9.52 -39.80 46.82
C THR A 610 9.09 -39.26 48.16
N GLY A 611 7.84 -39.52 48.60
CA GLY A 611 7.39 -39.20 49.94
C GLY A 611 6.01 -39.78 50.26
N LYS A 612 5.98 -40.84 51.06
CA LYS A 612 4.82 -41.62 51.53
C LYS A 612 3.82 -40.75 52.36
N PRO A 613 2.54 -41.18 52.42
CA PRO A 613 1.48 -40.49 53.15
C PRO A 613 1.48 -40.84 54.64
N SER A 614 1.16 -39.85 55.48
CA SER A 614 0.82 -40.03 56.91
C SER A 614 -0.68 -39.71 57.12
N ALA A 615 -1.34 -40.69 57.76
CA ALA A 615 -2.74 -40.63 58.17
C ALA A 615 -2.88 -39.90 59.51
N ASN A 616 -4.10 -39.48 59.80
CA ASN A 616 -4.77 -38.94 60.99
C ASN A 616 -5.05 -37.44 60.88
N ASP A 617 -6.28 -36.96 60.99
CA ASP A 617 -7.26 -37.19 62.07
C ASP A 617 -8.69 -36.85 61.60
N ILE A 618 -9.56 -37.73 62.06
CA ILE A 618 -11.03 -37.60 62.02
C ILE A 618 -11.45 -36.84 63.31
N THR A 619 -12.27 -35.81 63.18
CA THR A 619 -13.29 -35.54 64.24
C THR A 619 -14.53 -34.91 63.59
N ALA A 620 -15.59 -35.62 63.79
CA ALA A 620 -16.98 -35.22 63.57
C ALA A 620 -17.42 -34.14 64.57
N ASN A 621 -18.35 -33.32 64.17
CA ASN A 621 -19.45 -32.97 65.05
C ASN A 621 -20.72 -32.60 64.25
N GLU A 622 -21.70 -33.37 64.52
CA GLU A 622 -23.13 -33.13 64.30
C GLU A 622 -23.58 -31.99 65.19
N ASP A 623 -24.54 -31.18 64.80
CA ASP A 623 -25.88 -31.20 65.40
C ASP A 623 -26.75 -30.02 64.91
N SER A 624 -27.90 -30.37 64.44
CA SER A 624 -29.30 -29.95 64.72
C SER A 624 -29.72 -28.48 64.55
N GLY A 625 -30.83 -28.37 63.89
CA GLY A 625 -32.01 -27.72 64.36
C GLY A 625 -32.72 -26.78 63.39
N ASP A 626 -33.66 -27.24 62.67
CA ASP A 626 -35.11 -27.11 62.80
C ASP A 626 -35.70 -25.67 62.72
N GLY A 627 -36.77 -25.57 61.94
CA GLY A 627 -37.83 -24.56 62.12
C GLY A 627 -38.16 -23.74 60.89
N ASN A 628 -38.97 -24.25 60.00
CA ASN A 628 -40.42 -24.23 59.88
C ASN A 628 -41.05 -22.87 59.49
N THR A 629 -41.86 -22.99 58.46
CA THR A 629 -43.20 -22.44 58.18
C THR A 629 -43.35 -21.08 57.53
N THR A 630 -43.95 -21.17 56.44
CA THR A 630 -45.31 -20.80 55.98
C THR A 630 -45.40 -19.43 55.34
N ASP A 631 -45.90 -19.44 54.21
CA ASP A 631 -47.20 -19.33 53.57
C ASP A 631 -47.53 -17.96 52.96
N GLU A 632 -48.13 -18.12 51.85
CA GLU A 632 -49.27 -17.40 51.23
C GLU A 632 -48.91 -16.09 50.49
N ALA A 633 -49.12 -16.05 49.23
CA ALA A 633 -50.26 -16.15 48.33
C ALA A 633 -51.01 -14.82 48.09
N ASN A 634 -51.42 -14.73 46.89
CA ASN A 634 -52.44 -13.85 46.33
C ASN A 634 -52.01 -12.47 45.84
N ASP A 635 -52.44 -12.03 44.79
CA ASP A 635 -53.40 -12.28 43.72
C ASP A 635 -53.76 -10.94 43.05
N GLU A 636 -54.05 -11.06 41.84
CA GLU A 636 -55.06 -10.30 41.07
C GLU A 636 -54.82 -8.84 40.64
N ASN A 637 -54.72 -8.74 39.34
CA ASN A 637 -55.79 -8.22 38.44
C ASN A 637 -55.89 -6.70 38.27
N ASN A 638 -55.83 -6.16 37.14
CA ASN A 638 -56.92 -5.92 36.20
C ASN A 638 -56.60 -4.75 35.24
N THR A 639 -56.75 -5.01 33.97
CA THR A 639 -57.55 -4.28 32.97
C THR A 639 -57.52 -2.72 33.02
N ASP A 640 -57.48 -1.95 31.98
CA ASP A 640 -58.26 -2.05 30.73
C ASP A 640 -57.93 -0.81 29.85
N ASP A 641 -58.03 -0.99 28.57
CA ASP A 641 -58.55 -0.12 27.53
C ASP A 641 -58.11 1.32 27.30
N GLY A 642 -57.90 1.57 26.03
CA GLY A 642 -58.22 2.84 25.43
C GLY A 642 -57.51 3.28 24.18
N ASN A 643 -57.85 2.71 23.05
CA ASN A 643 -58.10 3.28 21.71
C ASN A 643 -57.84 4.78 21.49
N GLY A 644 -57.28 5.07 20.30
CA GLY A 644 -57.37 6.39 19.69
C GLY A 644 -56.51 6.55 18.41
N GLU A 645 -57.09 6.10 17.30
CA GLU A 645 -56.73 6.48 15.93
C GLU A 645 -56.60 8.00 15.72
N SER A 646 -55.69 8.42 14.88
CA SER A 646 -55.98 9.17 13.64
C SER A 646 -54.71 9.71 12.95
N GLN A 647 -54.49 9.25 11.75
CA GLN A 647 -53.94 10.02 10.62
C GLN A 647 -55.08 10.88 10.03
N PRO A 648 -54.89 11.78 9.00
CA PRO A 648 -53.71 12.06 8.15
C PRO A 648 -53.56 13.55 7.71
N GLU A 649 -52.78 13.72 6.62
CA GLU A 649 -52.71 14.82 5.63
C GLU A 649 -51.63 15.88 5.84
N SER A 650 -50.64 15.99 4.93
CA SER A 650 -50.58 16.45 3.54
C SER A 650 -50.19 17.93 3.40
N GLY A 651 -49.29 18.17 2.48
CA GLY A 651 -49.00 19.47 1.83
C GLY A 651 -47.63 20.01 2.18
N GLY A 652 -46.65 20.24 1.31
CA GLY A 652 -46.71 20.68 -0.05
C GLY A 652 -45.84 21.92 -0.19
N GLY A 653 -44.82 21.85 -1.01
CA GLY A 653 -44.34 23.01 -1.81
C GLY A 653 -43.27 23.91 -1.23
N SER A 654 -42.12 23.89 -1.72
CA SER A 654 -41.40 24.67 -2.71
C SER A 654 -39.88 24.34 -2.70
#